data_e2a4ed4c488be75af185aee11b3b5d58
#
_entry.id   e2a4ed4c488be75af185aee11b3b5d58
#
_cell.length_a   1.000
_cell.length_b   1.000
_cell.length_c   1.000
_cell.angle_alpha   90.00
_cell.angle_beta   90.00
_cell.angle_gamma   90.00
#
_symmetry.space_group_name_H-M   'P 1'
#
loop_
_entity.id
_entity.type
_entity.pdbx_description
1 polymer ?
#
loop_
_entity_poly.entity_id
_entity_poly.type
_entity_poly.pdbx_seq_one_letter_code
_entity_poly.pdbx_strand_id
1 'polypeptide(L)'
;MRKYIRESILIVVFSTLSPWLLAQQQFTLYDELPGIYKSYKPACSDDLPGWAKMLYQFPVNMTEISKEFDRYVLLHPTEKSAAIRYYKMWRRALEPCTLPDGTIEMPDAGRFYENLLHDQLEVRKNRETSQVTGSNWTFLGPKETFWLNESGSAIPPSSCPWQANVYSFDVSGSDNNVIYCGTETGYVNKTTNKGLSWQLAGQDYPFGGGVTAIAIHPSDPDVVYVAAGNQVHRTLDGGITWTPMLTTGNLFNADRMKIDPVNPLKILAASSNGVYISADGGLNWSKKWSAPAYDIEIRPNDNSQVFALTSANGKFSLIMSTDGGQTFQVQPGFPSTVVESSGGLLAMTPVNPNTMLAILLSANNTPYLLKGTLTGSAWTWSLQATGLSGSFPMNNGQGYFDLVLDISPVNENIILVGTTTLYKSINGGNTFTAVGGYAGNFNIHPDIQDIEMLPNGETWVSTDGGMNLTTDNFGIQANYSVRVNGLTGSDMWGFDQGWNEDIVVGGRYHNGNTSMADFYQPKALRMGGAESPTGWVLQGKSRHVAFDDLGNGWILPQYAEGKPEGRFIFSKYPNMEEYGGRRSNLVHHPSYYGTLYLGEGTGFWKSSDMGVTWDLLYNFPAKVRYLQISYSNPLVFYADIVGAGLCKSTDGGASWVQKPSLTSPPYGTANWKGKLFLTVSPSDENVIYACLQNGTWSADIGKVFRSSDG
;
A
#
# COMPACT_ATOMS: atom_id res chain seq x y z
N MET A 1 68.71 -13.13 -8.41
CA MET A 1 68.58 -13.33 -6.94
C MET A 1 68.09 -12.09 -6.17
N ARG A 2 68.51 -10.84 -6.47
CA ARG A 2 68.01 -9.62 -5.76
C ARG A 2 66.56 -9.22 -6.09
N LYS A 3 65.95 -9.65 -7.19
CA LYS A 3 64.58 -9.32 -7.57
C LYS A 3 63.54 -10.18 -6.83
N TYR A 4 63.87 -11.41 -6.54
CA TYR A 4 62.97 -12.32 -5.81
C TYR A 4 62.91 -12.08 -4.28
N ILE A 5 64.00 -11.52 -3.71
CA ILE A 5 64.02 -11.18 -2.27
C ILE A 5 63.14 -9.95 -1.99
N ARG A 6 63.01 -8.98 -2.92
CA ARG A 6 62.13 -7.81 -2.74
C ARG A 6 60.65 -8.19 -2.83
N GLU A 7 60.27 -9.07 -3.70
CA GLU A 7 58.87 -9.51 -3.83
C GLU A 7 58.46 -10.40 -2.64
N SER A 8 59.36 -11.26 -2.14
CA SER A 8 59.08 -12.08 -0.98
C SER A 8 58.96 -11.29 0.34
N ILE A 9 59.72 -10.22 0.48
CA ILE A 9 59.60 -9.32 1.64
C ILE A 9 58.31 -8.49 1.56
N LEU A 10 57.88 -8.08 0.35
CA LEU A 10 56.64 -7.35 0.17
C LEU A 10 55.41 -8.23 0.48
N ILE A 11 55.44 -9.50 0.07
CA ILE A 11 54.36 -10.45 0.33
C ILE A 11 54.28 -10.81 1.81
N VAL A 12 55.42 -10.95 2.49
CA VAL A 12 55.44 -11.24 3.95
C VAL A 12 54.97 -10.03 4.75
N VAL A 13 55.34 -8.79 4.34
CA VAL A 13 54.85 -7.55 5.01
C VAL A 13 53.36 -7.35 4.77
N PHE A 14 52.83 -7.65 3.58
CA PHE A 14 51.41 -7.59 3.32
C PHE A 14 50.61 -8.70 4.05
N SER A 15 51.14 -9.88 4.16
CA SER A 15 50.48 -10.98 4.87
C SER A 15 50.50 -10.84 6.39
N THR A 16 51.42 -10.07 6.92
CA THR A 16 51.48 -9.79 8.39
C THR A 16 50.74 -8.48 8.78
N LEU A 17 50.51 -7.56 7.84
CA LEU A 17 49.73 -6.35 8.08
C LEU A 17 48.22 -6.55 7.85
N SER A 18 47.83 -7.48 6.99
CA SER A 18 46.41 -7.69 6.68
C SER A 18 45.58 -8.19 7.88
N PRO A 19 46.06 -9.11 8.74
CA PRO A 19 45.29 -9.51 9.92
C PRO A 19 45.11 -8.39 10.94
N TRP A 20 46.08 -7.50 11.05
CA TRP A 20 46.01 -6.36 11.97
C TRP A 20 45.06 -5.26 11.49
N LEU A 21 45.00 -5.00 10.20
CA LEU A 21 44.06 -4.07 9.62
C LEU A 21 42.63 -4.61 9.68
N LEU A 22 42.45 -5.90 9.41
CA LEU A 22 41.13 -6.56 9.55
C LEU A 22 40.71 -6.66 11.02
N ALA A 23 41.64 -6.91 11.93
CA ALA A 23 41.38 -6.94 13.37
C ALA A 23 41.00 -5.55 13.92
N GLN A 24 41.64 -4.48 13.43
CA GLN A 24 41.27 -3.11 13.79
C GLN A 24 39.92 -2.70 13.22
N GLN A 25 39.60 -3.09 11.99
CA GLN A 25 38.28 -2.84 11.41
C GLN A 25 37.19 -3.64 12.12
N GLN A 26 37.44 -4.90 12.48
CA GLN A 26 36.50 -5.69 13.27
C GLN A 26 36.30 -5.09 14.67
N PHE A 27 37.33 -4.57 15.28
CA PHE A 27 37.25 -4.00 16.63
C PHE A 27 36.45 -2.68 16.66
N THR A 28 36.57 -1.82 15.65
CA THR A 28 35.77 -0.60 15.49
C THR A 28 34.31 -0.89 15.21
N LEU A 29 33.99 -1.90 14.41
CA LEU A 29 32.63 -2.37 14.17
C LEU A 29 31.94 -2.91 15.44
N TYR A 30 32.68 -3.46 16.38
CA TYR A 30 32.14 -3.94 17.67
C TYR A 30 31.84 -2.82 18.66
N ASP A 31 32.50 -1.68 18.54
CA ASP A 31 32.32 -0.56 19.44
C ASP A 31 31.19 0.39 19.02
N GLU A 32 30.83 0.39 17.73
CA GLU A 32 29.81 1.25 17.15
C GLU A 32 28.64 0.43 16.58
N LEU A 33 27.88 -0.21 17.46
CA LEU A 33 26.65 -0.88 17.02
C LEU A 33 25.58 0.15 16.76
N PRO A 34 25.05 0.26 15.52
CA PRO A 34 23.99 1.20 15.20
C PRO A 34 22.75 0.97 16.07
N GLY A 35 22.14 2.03 16.55
CA GLY A 35 20.93 1.96 17.36
C GLY A 35 21.13 1.74 18.86
N ILE A 36 22.36 1.65 19.34
CA ILE A 36 22.65 1.48 20.78
C ILE A 36 22.84 2.83 21.46
N TYR A 37 21.77 3.49 21.77
CA TYR A 37 21.81 4.75 22.49
C TYR A 37 22.23 4.58 23.95
N LYS A 38 23.21 5.38 24.40
CA LYS A 38 23.76 5.40 25.77
C LYS A 38 24.34 4.07 26.24
N SER A 39 24.65 3.16 25.34
CA SER A 39 25.34 1.92 25.68
C SER A 39 26.73 1.93 25.09
N TYR A 40 27.50 2.95 25.42
CA TYR A 40 28.91 2.95 25.10
C TYR A 40 29.57 1.77 25.79
N LYS A 41 30.52 1.16 25.11
CA LYS A 41 31.44 0.23 25.75
C LYS A 41 32.12 0.99 26.89
N PRO A 42 31.95 0.56 28.13
CA PRO A 42 32.61 1.24 29.25
C PRO A 42 34.11 1.21 29.04
N ALA A 43 34.84 2.23 29.51
CA ALA A 43 36.29 2.19 29.48
C ALA A 43 36.82 0.98 30.26
N CYS A 44 37.88 0.32 29.73
CA CYS A 44 38.49 -0.79 30.44
C CYS A 44 39.13 -0.27 31.73
N SER A 45 38.68 -0.76 32.86
CA SER A 45 39.20 -0.40 34.16
C SER A 45 39.34 -1.62 35.07
N ASP A 46 40.11 -1.48 36.14
CA ASP A 46 40.28 -2.55 37.13
C ASP A 46 38.99 -2.87 37.89
N ASP A 47 38.04 -1.96 37.93
CA ASP A 47 36.76 -2.11 38.61
C ASP A 47 35.73 -2.93 37.79
N LEU A 48 36.00 -3.23 36.52
CA LEU A 48 35.09 -4.04 35.70
C LEU A 48 35.09 -5.50 36.21
N PRO A 49 33.90 -6.14 36.24
CA PRO A 49 33.81 -7.58 36.49
C PRO A 49 34.62 -8.39 35.49
N GLY A 50 35.09 -9.56 35.90
CA GLY A 50 35.94 -10.42 35.06
C GLY A 50 35.36 -10.70 33.67
N TRP A 51 34.08 -11.00 33.59
CA TRP A 51 33.38 -11.21 32.30
C TRP A 51 33.42 -9.97 31.41
N ALA A 52 33.31 -8.77 31.96
CA ALA A 52 33.34 -7.55 31.19
C ALA A 52 34.75 -7.20 30.69
N LYS A 53 35.80 -7.58 31.41
CA LYS A 53 37.20 -7.45 30.96
C LYS A 53 37.48 -8.33 29.74
N MET A 54 36.78 -9.47 29.58
CA MET A 54 36.92 -10.35 28.42
C MET A 54 36.50 -9.67 27.13
N LEU A 55 35.62 -8.66 27.16
CA LEU A 55 35.25 -7.86 25.98
C LEU A 55 36.42 -7.04 25.38
N TYR A 56 37.52 -6.89 26.12
CA TYR A 56 38.74 -6.17 25.69
C TYR A 56 39.88 -7.10 25.34
N GLN A 57 39.67 -8.40 25.46
CA GLN A 57 40.62 -9.45 25.02
C GLN A 57 40.38 -9.80 23.58
N PHE A 58 41.45 -10.02 22.83
CA PHE A 58 41.32 -10.42 21.43
C PHE A 58 42.04 -11.75 21.19
N PRO A 59 41.46 -12.70 20.46
CA PRO A 59 40.12 -12.66 19.87
C PRO A 59 39.01 -12.78 20.91
N VAL A 60 37.89 -12.11 20.65
CA VAL A 60 36.70 -12.17 21.51
C VAL A 60 35.95 -13.47 21.26
N ASN A 61 35.60 -14.19 22.33
CA ASN A 61 34.80 -15.41 22.24
C ASN A 61 33.44 -15.21 22.92
N MET A 62 32.37 -15.25 22.14
CA MET A 62 31.00 -15.01 22.62
C MET A 62 30.55 -16.06 23.64
N THR A 63 30.87 -17.32 23.42
CA THR A 63 30.44 -18.43 24.28
C THR A 63 31.08 -18.32 25.66
N GLU A 64 32.37 -18.02 25.72
CA GLU A 64 33.09 -17.87 26.98
C GLU A 64 32.59 -16.68 27.79
N ILE A 65 32.39 -15.53 27.12
CA ILE A 65 31.87 -14.32 27.81
C ILE A 65 30.45 -14.57 28.30
N SER A 66 29.60 -15.20 27.48
CA SER A 66 28.23 -15.53 27.87
C SER A 66 28.17 -16.39 29.11
N LYS A 67 29.01 -17.42 29.19
CA LYS A 67 29.08 -18.33 30.34
C LYS A 67 29.48 -17.58 31.63
N GLU A 68 30.49 -16.74 31.56
CA GLU A 68 30.93 -15.96 32.73
C GLU A 68 29.94 -14.85 33.09
N PHE A 69 29.31 -14.23 32.12
CA PHE A 69 28.22 -13.27 32.33
C PHE A 69 27.03 -13.91 33.05
N ASP A 70 26.56 -15.06 32.54
CA ASP A 70 25.38 -15.76 33.12
C ASP A 70 25.69 -16.19 34.57
N ARG A 71 26.92 -16.65 34.86
CA ARG A 71 27.37 -16.95 36.23
C ARG A 71 27.35 -15.70 37.10
N TYR A 72 27.85 -14.58 36.58
CA TYR A 72 27.87 -13.33 37.30
C TYR A 72 26.47 -12.83 37.66
N VAL A 73 25.55 -12.83 36.71
CA VAL A 73 24.17 -12.37 36.94
C VAL A 73 23.41 -13.23 37.94
N LEU A 74 23.69 -14.53 38.01
CA LEU A 74 23.10 -15.41 39.04
C LEU A 74 23.53 -15.00 40.45
N LEU A 75 24.74 -14.49 40.61
CA LEU A 75 25.27 -14.02 41.89
C LEU A 75 24.87 -12.57 42.20
N HIS A 76 24.51 -11.79 41.17
CA HIS A 76 24.20 -10.35 41.26
C HIS A 76 22.88 -10.02 40.55
N PRO A 77 21.74 -10.65 40.91
CA PRO A 77 20.50 -10.59 40.11
C PRO A 77 19.86 -9.21 40.00
N THR A 78 20.19 -8.30 40.91
CA THR A 78 19.62 -6.93 40.92
C THR A 78 20.57 -5.87 40.37
N GLU A 79 21.80 -6.25 40.00
CA GLU A 79 22.80 -5.30 39.53
C GLU A 79 22.44 -4.74 38.14
N LYS A 80 22.58 -3.42 38.03
CA LYS A 80 22.38 -2.68 36.77
C LYS A 80 23.59 -1.78 36.55
N SER A 81 24.47 -2.19 35.64
CA SER A 81 25.64 -1.39 35.27
C SER A 81 25.65 -1.05 33.78
N ALA A 82 26.46 -0.07 33.40
CA ALA A 82 26.67 0.26 31.97
C ALA A 82 27.26 -0.93 31.21
N ALA A 83 28.13 -1.72 31.84
CA ALA A 83 28.72 -2.92 31.27
C ALA A 83 27.66 -3.98 30.97
N ILE A 84 26.74 -4.26 31.90
CA ILE A 84 25.64 -5.21 31.72
C ILE A 84 24.74 -4.78 30.56
N ARG A 85 24.39 -3.50 30.47
CA ARG A 85 23.57 -2.97 29.38
C ARG A 85 24.27 -3.10 28.03
N TYR A 86 25.53 -2.68 27.96
CA TYR A 86 26.32 -2.81 26.74
C TYR A 86 26.42 -4.25 26.30
N TYR A 87 26.78 -5.18 27.17
CA TYR A 87 26.94 -6.57 26.86
C TYR A 87 25.66 -7.22 26.32
N LYS A 88 24.50 -6.98 26.95
CA LYS A 88 23.23 -7.54 26.48
C LYS A 88 22.91 -7.12 25.05
N MET A 89 23.19 -5.89 24.70
CA MET A 89 22.97 -5.37 23.35
C MET A 89 24.04 -5.89 22.38
N TRP A 90 25.30 -5.90 22.80
CA TRP A 90 26.41 -6.43 22.03
C TRP A 90 26.21 -7.92 21.70
N ARG A 91 25.85 -8.73 22.68
CA ARG A 91 25.52 -10.14 22.50
C ARG A 91 24.41 -10.32 21.46
N ARG A 92 23.30 -9.61 21.64
CA ARG A 92 22.15 -9.69 20.75
C ARG A 92 22.48 -9.31 19.29
N ALA A 93 23.33 -8.31 19.12
CA ALA A 93 23.72 -7.86 17.79
C ALA A 93 24.69 -8.81 17.08
N LEU A 94 25.56 -9.50 17.83
CA LEU A 94 26.61 -10.34 17.28
C LEU A 94 26.29 -11.85 17.34
N GLU A 95 25.23 -12.25 18.04
CA GLU A 95 24.80 -13.64 18.10
C GLU A 95 24.57 -14.27 16.72
N PRO A 96 23.98 -13.57 15.72
CA PRO A 96 23.84 -14.09 14.35
C PRO A 96 25.17 -14.30 13.61
N CYS A 97 26.22 -13.62 14.07
CA CYS A 97 27.57 -13.68 13.50
C CYS A 97 28.52 -14.60 14.31
N THR A 98 27.98 -15.36 15.26
CA THR A 98 28.79 -16.21 16.16
C THR A 98 28.79 -17.64 15.63
N LEU A 99 29.98 -18.17 15.43
CA LEU A 99 30.20 -19.56 15.05
C LEU A 99 29.96 -20.51 16.25
N PRO A 100 29.75 -21.82 16.00
CA PRO A 100 29.53 -22.79 17.08
C PRO A 100 30.62 -22.86 18.14
N ASP A 101 31.85 -22.48 17.81
CA ASP A 101 32.96 -22.39 18.74
C ASP A 101 33.03 -21.11 19.56
N GLY A 102 32.07 -20.20 19.34
CA GLY A 102 31.97 -18.90 20.00
C GLY A 102 32.80 -17.79 19.34
N THR A 103 33.50 -18.09 18.25
CA THR A 103 34.22 -17.07 17.47
C THR A 103 33.23 -16.19 16.72
N ILE A 104 33.48 -14.89 16.69
CA ILE A 104 32.65 -13.93 15.95
C ILE A 104 33.27 -13.72 14.57
N GLU A 105 32.55 -14.09 13.54
CA GLU A 105 32.93 -13.87 12.14
C GLU A 105 31.95 -12.90 11.51
N MET A 106 32.38 -11.64 11.36
CA MET A 106 31.59 -10.63 10.67
C MET A 106 31.55 -10.95 9.19
N PRO A 107 30.38 -10.86 8.54
CA PRO A 107 30.28 -11.09 7.10
C PRO A 107 31.19 -10.13 6.36
N ASP A 108 32.09 -10.66 5.56
CA ASP A 108 32.81 -9.89 4.54
C ASP A 108 31.77 -9.36 3.54
N ALA A 109 31.80 -8.06 3.25
CA ALA A 109 30.87 -7.44 2.30
C ALA A 109 30.91 -8.10 0.92
N GLY A 110 32.05 -8.62 0.47
CA GLY A 110 32.20 -9.39 -0.76
C GLY A 110 31.50 -10.75 -0.66
N ARG A 111 31.74 -11.51 0.39
CA ARG A 111 31.08 -12.78 0.67
C ARG A 111 29.57 -12.65 0.88
N PHE A 112 29.14 -11.60 1.54
CA PHE A 112 27.71 -11.32 1.69
C PHE A 112 27.05 -11.14 0.32
N TYR A 113 27.70 -10.41 -0.58
CA TYR A 113 27.19 -10.19 -1.93
C TYR A 113 27.21 -11.47 -2.78
N GLU A 114 28.25 -12.26 -2.68
CA GLU A 114 28.36 -13.58 -3.34
C GLU A 114 27.29 -14.55 -2.82
N ASN A 115 27.09 -14.62 -1.51
CA ASN A 115 26.04 -15.43 -0.90
C ASN A 115 24.64 -14.94 -1.33
N LEU A 116 24.40 -13.63 -1.35
CA LEU A 116 23.13 -13.06 -1.81
C LEU A 116 22.87 -13.42 -3.29
N LEU A 117 23.87 -13.35 -4.15
CA LEU A 117 23.77 -13.75 -5.55
C LEU A 117 23.56 -15.28 -5.68
N HIS A 118 24.25 -16.07 -4.89
CA HIS A 118 24.06 -17.53 -4.84
C HIS A 118 22.63 -17.86 -4.40
N ASP A 119 22.15 -17.25 -3.32
CA ASP A 119 20.80 -17.47 -2.79
C ASP A 119 19.73 -17.03 -3.80
N GLN A 120 19.93 -15.90 -4.50
CA GLN A 120 19.05 -15.47 -5.57
C GLN A 120 19.04 -16.45 -6.77
N LEU A 121 20.19 -17.02 -7.12
CA LEU A 121 20.28 -18.03 -8.17
C LEU A 121 19.63 -19.35 -7.75
N GLU A 122 19.83 -19.79 -6.52
CA GLU A 122 19.16 -20.97 -5.97
C GLU A 122 17.64 -20.78 -5.84
N VAL A 123 17.18 -19.62 -5.43
CA VAL A 123 15.74 -19.27 -5.41
C VAL A 123 15.17 -19.29 -6.84
N ARG A 124 15.89 -18.74 -7.83
CA ARG A 124 15.48 -18.81 -9.24
C ARG A 124 15.41 -20.25 -9.74
N LYS A 125 16.47 -21.02 -9.51
CA LYS A 125 16.56 -22.43 -9.90
C LYS A 125 15.46 -23.26 -9.24
N ASN A 126 15.19 -23.03 -7.96
CA ASN A 126 14.11 -23.68 -7.24
C ASN A 126 12.72 -23.26 -7.74
N ARG A 127 12.53 -22.01 -8.20
CA ARG A 127 11.31 -21.56 -8.88
C ARG A 127 11.10 -22.20 -10.25
N GLU A 128 12.18 -22.46 -10.99
CA GLU A 128 12.14 -23.10 -12.31
C GLU A 128 11.95 -24.64 -12.22
N THR A 129 12.36 -25.27 -11.11
CA THR A 129 12.35 -26.73 -10.94
C THR A 129 11.27 -27.26 -10.01
N SER A 130 10.66 -26.42 -9.19
CA SER A 130 9.57 -26.83 -8.31
C SER A 130 8.32 -25.98 -8.58
N GLN A 131 7.22 -26.66 -8.81
CA GLN A 131 5.93 -26.12 -8.38
C GLN A 131 6.03 -25.98 -6.87
N VAL A 132 6.50 -24.80 -6.39
CA VAL A 132 6.60 -24.51 -4.96
C VAL A 132 5.17 -24.41 -4.44
N THR A 133 4.69 -25.51 -3.92
CA THR A 133 3.51 -25.53 -3.08
C THR A 133 3.92 -24.99 -1.71
N GLY A 134 3.75 -23.68 -1.52
CA GLY A 134 3.92 -23.00 -0.25
C GLY A 134 5.08 -21.99 -0.24
N SER A 135 4.74 -20.74 -0.22
CA SER A 135 5.63 -19.64 0.13
C SER A 135 6.02 -19.76 1.61
N ASN A 136 7.30 -19.58 1.93
CA ASN A 136 7.74 -19.39 3.33
C ASN A 136 7.31 -18.02 3.91
N TRP A 137 6.65 -17.19 3.10
CA TRP A 137 6.08 -15.94 3.55
C TRP A 137 4.81 -16.20 4.33
N THR A 138 4.70 -15.62 5.52
CA THR A 138 3.48 -15.64 6.31
C THR A 138 2.89 -14.24 6.33
N PHE A 139 1.57 -14.16 6.16
CA PHE A 139 0.86 -12.90 6.28
C PHE A 139 0.94 -12.38 7.72
N LEU A 140 1.68 -11.31 7.92
CA LEU A 140 1.87 -10.68 9.23
C LEU A 140 0.68 -9.78 9.62
N GLY A 141 0.08 -9.14 8.64
CA GLY A 141 -1.01 -8.20 8.86
C GLY A 141 -0.85 -6.90 8.03
N PRO A 142 -1.67 -5.89 8.35
CA PRO A 142 -2.69 -5.87 9.39
C PRO A 142 -3.92 -6.71 9.04
N LYS A 143 -4.46 -7.46 10.00
CA LYS A 143 -5.74 -8.20 9.89
C LYS A 143 -6.91 -7.39 10.41
N GLU A 144 -6.67 -6.66 11.46
CA GLU A 144 -7.58 -5.71 12.11
C GLU A 144 -6.77 -4.56 12.65
N THR A 145 -7.32 -3.36 12.63
CA THR A 145 -6.67 -2.18 13.19
C THR A 145 -7.53 -1.53 14.26
N PHE A 146 -6.89 -0.80 15.13
CA PHE A 146 -7.55 0.08 16.08
C PHE A 146 -7.02 1.51 15.89
N TRP A 147 -7.83 2.46 16.29
CA TRP A 147 -7.61 3.88 16.08
C TRP A 147 -7.16 4.57 17.35
N LEU A 148 -6.19 5.47 17.22
CA LEU A 148 -5.92 6.49 18.21
C LEU A 148 -6.52 7.81 17.74
N ASN A 149 -6.93 8.65 18.68
CA ASN A 149 -7.40 9.97 18.38
C ASN A 149 -6.32 10.80 17.68
N GLU A 150 -6.66 11.42 16.57
CA GLU A 150 -5.78 12.28 15.78
C GLU A 150 -5.20 13.46 16.58
N SER A 151 -5.86 13.88 17.64
CA SER A 151 -5.35 14.93 18.55
C SER A 151 -4.24 14.45 19.50
N GLY A 152 -3.85 13.18 19.46
CA GLY A 152 -2.90 12.61 20.39
C GLY A 152 -3.38 12.53 21.83
N SER A 153 -4.67 12.80 22.08
CA SER A 153 -5.27 12.66 23.40
C SER A 153 -5.43 11.18 23.73
N ALA A 154 -5.15 10.82 24.97
CA ALA A 154 -5.35 9.46 25.48
C ALA A 154 -6.84 9.09 25.40
N ILE A 155 -7.23 8.38 24.36
CA ILE A 155 -8.55 7.74 24.28
C ILE A 155 -8.37 6.24 24.21
N PRO A 156 -9.36 5.50 24.69
CA PRO A 156 -9.39 4.06 24.49
C PRO A 156 -9.30 3.74 23.01
N PRO A 157 -8.50 2.73 22.60
CA PRO A 157 -8.46 2.28 21.24
C PRO A 157 -9.86 1.92 20.75
N SER A 158 -10.33 2.56 19.70
CA SER A 158 -11.56 2.18 19.02
C SER A 158 -11.25 1.27 17.84
N SER A 159 -12.18 0.41 17.47
CA SER A 159 -12.03 -0.39 16.27
C SER A 159 -11.96 0.54 15.05
N CYS A 160 -10.92 0.37 14.23
CA CYS A 160 -10.80 1.03 12.95
C CYS A 160 -10.85 -0.04 11.86
N PRO A 161 -11.95 -0.10 11.14
CA PRO A 161 -12.22 -1.23 10.26
C PRO A 161 -11.55 -1.17 8.89
N TRP A 162 -10.93 -0.06 8.54
CA TRP A 162 -10.44 0.17 7.18
C TRP A 162 -9.10 -0.53 6.94
N GLN A 163 -9.02 -1.30 5.85
CA GLN A 163 -7.88 -2.19 5.59
C GLN A 163 -7.28 -2.06 4.20
N ALA A 164 -8.08 -2.21 3.15
CA ALA A 164 -7.61 -2.31 1.79
C ALA A 164 -8.63 -1.73 0.82
N ASN A 165 -8.16 -1.16 -0.27
CA ASN A 165 -8.99 -0.70 -1.36
C ASN A 165 -9.50 -1.91 -2.16
N VAL A 166 -10.82 -2.05 -2.21
CA VAL A 166 -11.52 -3.13 -2.93
C VAL A 166 -12.25 -2.54 -4.13
N TYR A 167 -11.73 -2.79 -5.32
CA TYR A 167 -12.26 -2.26 -6.58
C TYR A 167 -13.54 -2.94 -7.06
N SER A 168 -13.65 -4.25 -6.83
CA SER A 168 -14.77 -5.03 -7.33
C SER A 168 -15.05 -6.22 -6.44
N PHE A 169 -16.29 -6.69 -6.46
CA PHE A 169 -16.68 -7.93 -5.79
C PHE A 169 -17.89 -8.55 -6.49
N ASP A 170 -18.19 -9.78 -6.12
CA ASP A 170 -19.43 -10.46 -6.51
C ASP A 170 -19.87 -11.41 -5.40
N VAL A 171 -21.16 -11.48 -5.15
CA VAL A 171 -21.78 -12.38 -4.17
C VAL A 171 -22.38 -13.59 -4.89
N SER A 172 -22.04 -14.80 -4.45
CA SER A 172 -22.57 -16.00 -5.09
C SER A 172 -24.10 -16.08 -5.02
N GLY A 173 -24.74 -16.17 -6.17
CA GLY A 173 -26.18 -16.34 -6.27
C GLY A 173 -26.69 -17.69 -5.73
N SER A 174 -25.83 -18.70 -5.64
CA SER A 174 -26.17 -20.03 -5.09
C SER A 174 -25.90 -20.17 -3.60
N ASP A 175 -24.97 -19.37 -3.04
CA ASP A 175 -24.66 -19.33 -1.60
C ASP A 175 -24.15 -17.94 -1.19
N ASN A 176 -25.02 -17.12 -0.65
CA ASN A 176 -24.68 -15.74 -0.22
C ASN A 176 -23.64 -15.66 0.92
N ASN A 177 -23.16 -16.78 1.46
CA ASN A 177 -22.02 -16.78 2.37
C ASN A 177 -20.68 -16.68 1.61
N VAL A 178 -20.67 -17.05 0.30
CA VAL A 178 -19.48 -17.04 -0.54
C VAL A 178 -19.43 -15.75 -1.35
N ILE A 179 -18.35 -15.01 -1.14
CA ILE A 179 -18.09 -13.75 -1.83
C ILE A 179 -16.63 -13.74 -2.25
N TYR A 180 -16.35 -13.21 -3.43
CA TYR A 180 -15.00 -12.88 -3.85
C TYR A 180 -14.89 -11.38 -3.99
N CYS A 181 -13.77 -10.81 -3.55
CA CYS A 181 -13.46 -9.41 -3.79
C CYS A 181 -12.03 -9.23 -4.28
N GLY A 182 -11.85 -8.23 -5.13
CA GLY A 182 -10.61 -7.89 -5.76
C GLY A 182 -10.10 -6.53 -5.34
N THR A 183 -8.79 -6.44 -5.09
CA THR A 183 -8.16 -5.22 -4.59
C THR A 183 -7.45 -4.45 -5.70
N GLU A 184 -7.18 -3.17 -5.44
CA GLU A 184 -6.34 -2.31 -6.27
C GLU A 184 -4.97 -2.92 -6.57
N THR A 185 -4.38 -3.58 -5.58
CA THR A 185 -3.05 -4.20 -5.66
C THR A 185 -3.03 -5.56 -6.38
N GLY A 186 -4.18 -6.01 -6.89
CA GLY A 186 -4.25 -7.24 -7.68
C GLY A 186 -4.35 -8.51 -6.86
N TYR A 187 -4.87 -8.44 -5.64
CA TYR A 187 -5.21 -9.63 -4.84
C TYR A 187 -6.70 -9.94 -4.94
N VAL A 188 -7.01 -11.22 -5.01
CA VAL A 188 -8.38 -11.73 -4.88
C VAL A 188 -8.54 -12.36 -3.51
N ASN A 189 -9.56 -11.95 -2.78
CA ASN A 189 -9.91 -12.52 -1.49
C ASN A 189 -11.25 -13.25 -1.59
N LYS A 190 -11.39 -14.34 -0.84
CA LYS A 190 -12.61 -15.17 -0.72
C LYS A 190 -13.07 -15.21 0.72
N THR A 191 -14.37 -15.12 0.93
CA THR A 191 -15.03 -15.50 2.18
C THR A 191 -16.05 -16.61 1.93
N THR A 192 -16.29 -17.45 2.93
CA THR A 192 -17.35 -18.47 2.94
C THR A 192 -18.28 -18.29 4.14
N ASN A 193 -18.21 -17.13 4.79
CA ASN A 193 -18.94 -16.82 6.01
C ASN A 193 -19.41 -15.36 6.07
N LYS A 194 -19.83 -14.82 4.92
CA LYS A 194 -20.32 -13.42 4.80
C LYS A 194 -19.31 -12.39 5.33
N GLY A 195 -18.04 -12.54 4.95
CA GLY A 195 -17.01 -11.56 5.32
C GLY A 195 -16.66 -11.50 6.80
N LEU A 196 -17.10 -12.46 7.64
CA LEU A 196 -16.61 -12.56 9.02
C LEU A 196 -15.10 -12.85 9.04
N SER A 197 -14.61 -13.53 8.01
CA SER A 197 -13.19 -13.68 7.74
C SER A 197 -12.94 -13.84 6.25
N TRP A 198 -11.79 -13.32 5.79
CA TRP A 198 -11.32 -13.40 4.42
C TRP A 198 -10.03 -14.20 4.33
N GLN A 199 -9.81 -14.83 3.19
CA GLN A 199 -8.58 -15.55 2.84
C GLN A 199 -8.21 -15.22 1.40
N LEU A 200 -6.91 -15.23 1.09
CA LEU A 200 -6.44 -15.09 -0.29
C LEU A 200 -6.91 -16.26 -1.15
N ALA A 201 -7.43 -15.95 -2.33
CA ALA A 201 -7.76 -16.90 -3.36
C ALA A 201 -6.65 -16.86 -4.44
N GLY A 202 -5.77 -17.87 -4.44
CA GLY A 202 -4.60 -17.91 -5.32
C GLY A 202 -3.43 -17.09 -4.77
N GLN A 203 -2.93 -17.47 -3.60
CA GLN A 203 -1.92 -16.75 -2.82
C GLN A 203 -0.70 -16.29 -3.63
N ASP A 204 -0.21 -17.09 -4.56
CA ASP A 204 0.99 -16.82 -5.36
C ASP A 204 0.67 -16.54 -6.84
N TYR A 205 -0.61 -16.38 -7.19
CA TYR A 205 -1.01 -16.18 -8.57
C TYR A 205 -0.89 -14.70 -8.96
N PRO A 206 -0.11 -14.35 -10.00
CA PRO A 206 0.07 -12.98 -10.44
C PRO A 206 -1.08 -12.54 -11.35
N PHE A 207 -2.07 -11.85 -10.84
CA PHE A 207 -3.16 -11.29 -11.65
C PHE A 207 -2.70 -10.15 -12.59
N GLY A 208 -1.58 -9.52 -12.29
CA GLY A 208 -0.92 -8.57 -13.20
C GLY A 208 -1.39 -7.11 -13.10
N GLY A 209 -2.32 -6.81 -12.22
CA GLY A 209 -2.84 -5.45 -11.99
C GLY A 209 -4.03 -5.45 -11.06
N GLY A 210 -4.60 -4.28 -10.78
CA GLY A 210 -5.81 -4.15 -9.98
C GLY A 210 -6.97 -4.96 -10.58
N VAL A 211 -7.79 -5.52 -9.70
CA VAL A 211 -8.92 -6.36 -10.07
C VAL A 211 -10.14 -5.49 -10.38
N THR A 212 -10.44 -5.29 -11.63
CA THR A 212 -11.47 -4.35 -12.09
C THR A 212 -12.88 -4.95 -12.17
N ALA A 213 -13.00 -6.27 -12.34
CA ALA A 213 -14.29 -6.94 -12.34
C ALA A 213 -14.17 -8.39 -11.85
N ILE A 214 -15.19 -8.84 -11.14
CA ILE A 214 -15.37 -10.24 -10.71
C ILE A 214 -16.74 -10.70 -11.17
N ALA A 215 -16.86 -11.97 -11.59
CA ALA A 215 -18.13 -12.61 -11.89
C ALA A 215 -18.12 -14.08 -11.45
N ILE A 216 -19.01 -14.42 -10.52
CA ILE A 216 -19.19 -15.78 -10.02
C ILE A 216 -20.22 -16.50 -10.86
N HIS A 217 -19.97 -17.76 -11.19
CA HIS A 217 -20.92 -18.60 -11.89
C HIS A 217 -22.23 -18.73 -11.07
N PRO A 218 -23.40 -18.54 -11.67
CA PRO A 218 -24.67 -18.37 -10.95
C PRO A 218 -25.10 -19.58 -10.09
N SER A 219 -24.61 -20.78 -10.39
CA SER A 219 -24.95 -22.01 -9.66
C SER A 219 -23.77 -22.75 -9.04
N ASP A 220 -22.55 -22.26 -9.24
CA ASP A 220 -21.33 -22.89 -8.73
C ASP A 220 -20.37 -21.84 -8.19
N PRO A 221 -20.28 -21.66 -6.86
CA PRO A 221 -19.45 -20.63 -6.23
C PRO A 221 -17.94 -20.87 -6.39
N ASP A 222 -17.51 -22.03 -6.85
CA ASP A 222 -16.12 -22.36 -7.08
C ASP A 222 -15.64 -22.01 -8.50
N VAL A 223 -16.55 -21.67 -9.40
CA VAL A 223 -16.25 -21.17 -10.75
C VAL A 223 -16.35 -19.65 -10.80
N VAL A 224 -15.20 -18.97 -10.95
CA VAL A 224 -15.13 -17.52 -10.89
C VAL A 224 -14.24 -16.97 -12.01
N TYR A 225 -14.66 -15.83 -12.56
CA TYR A 225 -13.91 -15.05 -13.53
C TYR A 225 -13.47 -13.73 -12.90
N VAL A 226 -12.22 -13.35 -13.14
CA VAL A 226 -11.59 -12.14 -12.62
C VAL A 226 -10.92 -11.38 -13.75
N ALA A 227 -11.21 -10.10 -13.87
CA ALA A 227 -10.51 -9.21 -14.80
C ALA A 227 -9.43 -8.43 -14.05
N ALA A 228 -8.19 -8.55 -14.52
CA ALA A 228 -7.04 -7.83 -14.00
C ALA A 228 -5.90 -7.80 -15.04
N GLY A 229 -5.12 -6.72 -15.10
CA GLY A 229 -3.91 -6.66 -15.90
C GLY A 229 -4.08 -6.89 -17.39
N ASN A 230 -5.15 -6.40 -18.01
CA ASN A 230 -5.53 -6.66 -19.41
C ASN A 230 -5.81 -8.14 -19.71
N GLN A 231 -6.24 -8.89 -18.73
CA GLN A 231 -6.49 -10.32 -18.81
C GLN A 231 -7.80 -10.67 -18.10
N VAL A 232 -8.44 -11.76 -18.52
CA VAL A 232 -9.47 -12.45 -17.76
C VAL A 232 -8.88 -13.75 -17.23
N HIS A 233 -9.01 -13.98 -15.94
CA HIS A 233 -8.54 -15.18 -15.25
C HIS A 233 -9.73 -16.01 -14.79
N ARG A 234 -9.61 -17.32 -14.81
CA ARG A 234 -10.68 -18.24 -14.37
C ARG A 234 -10.15 -19.23 -13.33
N THR A 235 -10.94 -19.48 -12.31
CA THR A 235 -10.82 -20.65 -11.43
C THR A 235 -11.99 -21.58 -11.63
N LEU A 236 -11.77 -22.88 -11.35
CA LEU A 236 -12.79 -23.95 -11.33
C LEU A 236 -12.79 -24.69 -9.99
N ASP A 237 -12.00 -24.24 -9.04
CA ASP A 237 -11.72 -24.91 -7.75
C ASP A 237 -11.76 -23.93 -6.56
N GLY A 238 -12.54 -22.88 -6.69
CA GLY A 238 -12.76 -21.93 -5.61
C GLY A 238 -11.59 -21.01 -5.33
N GLY A 239 -10.71 -20.77 -6.31
CA GLY A 239 -9.58 -19.88 -6.20
C GLY A 239 -8.29 -20.54 -5.76
N ILE A 240 -8.23 -21.88 -5.72
CA ILE A 240 -6.98 -22.61 -5.42
C ILE A 240 -6.03 -22.48 -6.60
N THR A 241 -6.53 -22.66 -7.81
CA THR A 241 -5.78 -22.48 -9.06
C THR A 241 -6.48 -21.51 -10.00
N TRP A 242 -5.69 -20.77 -10.78
CA TRP A 242 -6.17 -19.80 -11.75
C TRP A 242 -5.55 -20.02 -13.12
N THR A 243 -6.30 -19.74 -14.17
CA THR A 243 -5.84 -19.86 -15.55
C THR A 243 -6.17 -18.57 -16.32
N PRO A 244 -5.21 -17.97 -17.04
CA PRO A 244 -5.50 -16.85 -17.93
C PRO A 244 -6.30 -17.33 -19.14
N MET A 245 -7.33 -16.58 -19.51
CA MET A 245 -8.30 -16.95 -20.56
C MET A 245 -8.08 -16.22 -21.87
N LEU A 246 -7.31 -15.14 -21.90
CA LEU A 246 -7.04 -14.38 -23.12
C LEU A 246 -5.69 -14.78 -23.70
N THR A 247 -5.64 -14.92 -25.02
CA THR A 247 -4.41 -15.22 -25.76
C THR A 247 -3.68 -13.94 -26.14
N THR A 248 -2.34 -14.02 -26.25
CA THR A 248 -1.51 -12.91 -26.71
C THR A 248 -2.03 -12.35 -28.05
N GLY A 249 -2.25 -11.03 -28.11
CA GLY A 249 -2.83 -10.35 -29.26
C GLY A 249 -4.34 -10.10 -29.18
N ASN A 250 -5.03 -10.74 -28.22
CA ASN A 250 -6.45 -10.55 -27.95
C ASN A 250 -6.71 -10.07 -26.53
N LEU A 251 -5.72 -9.41 -25.90
CA LEU A 251 -5.81 -8.90 -24.53
C LEU A 251 -6.74 -7.68 -24.47
N PHE A 252 -7.56 -7.62 -23.44
CA PHE A 252 -8.36 -6.45 -23.10
C PHE A 252 -8.54 -6.35 -21.58
N ASN A 253 -8.77 -5.15 -21.09
CA ASN A 253 -9.16 -4.91 -19.70
C ASN A 253 -10.69 -4.86 -19.64
N ALA A 254 -11.31 -5.74 -18.85
CA ALA A 254 -12.74 -5.69 -18.61
C ALA A 254 -13.01 -4.83 -17.37
N ASP A 255 -13.76 -3.76 -17.55
CA ASP A 255 -14.18 -2.88 -16.47
C ASP A 255 -15.46 -3.40 -15.79
N ARG A 256 -16.28 -4.15 -16.53
CA ARG A 256 -17.47 -4.87 -16.04
C ARG A 256 -17.61 -6.22 -16.74
N MET A 257 -18.06 -7.23 -16.01
CA MET A 257 -18.39 -8.55 -16.55
C MET A 257 -19.74 -9.03 -16.03
N LYS A 258 -20.51 -9.71 -16.90
CA LYS A 258 -21.76 -10.38 -16.53
C LYS A 258 -21.81 -11.79 -17.12
N ILE A 259 -22.19 -12.75 -16.29
CA ILE A 259 -22.48 -14.13 -16.75
C ILE A 259 -23.95 -14.25 -16.99
N ASP A 260 -24.33 -14.83 -18.15
CA ASP A 260 -25.74 -15.08 -18.46
C ASP A 260 -26.30 -16.11 -17.43
N PRO A 261 -27.34 -15.75 -16.67
CA PRO A 261 -27.86 -16.63 -15.61
C PRO A 261 -28.53 -17.89 -16.11
N VAL A 262 -28.92 -17.91 -17.38
CA VAL A 262 -29.58 -19.06 -18.03
C VAL A 262 -28.58 -19.91 -18.81
N ASN A 263 -27.56 -19.29 -19.40
CA ASN A 263 -26.48 -19.97 -20.10
C ASN A 263 -25.12 -19.49 -19.58
N PRO A 264 -24.62 -20.08 -18.51
CA PRO A 264 -23.38 -19.61 -17.86
C PRO A 264 -22.10 -19.75 -18.69
N LEU A 265 -22.14 -20.44 -19.84
CA LEU A 265 -21.04 -20.43 -20.79
C LEU A 265 -20.95 -19.10 -21.55
N LYS A 266 -22.02 -18.29 -21.53
CA LYS A 266 -22.04 -16.97 -22.13
C LYS A 266 -21.61 -15.92 -21.10
N ILE A 267 -20.53 -15.25 -21.42
CA ILE A 267 -19.93 -14.17 -20.57
C ILE A 267 -19.83 -12.91 -21.44
N LEU A 268 -20.26 -11.82 -20.88
CA LEU A 268 -20.25 -10.49 -21.48
C LEU A 268 -19.25 -9.61 -20.74
N ALA A 269 -18.50 -8.77 -21.45
CA ALA A 269 -17.57 -7.82 -20.85
C ALA A 269 -17.65 -6.45 -21.53
N ALA A 270 -17.75 -5.40 -20.73
CA ALA A 270 -17.52 -4.02 -21.13
C ALA A 270 -16.07 -3.65 -20.89
N SER A 271 -15.47 -2.95 -21.85
CA SER A 271 -14.06 -2.62 -21.87
C SER A 271 -13.84 -1.23 -22.49
N SER A 272 -12.77 -0.57 -22.10
CA SER A 272 -12.33 0.70 -22.71
C SER A 272 -12.08 0.62 -24.21
N ASN A 273 -11.98 -0.59 -24.79
CA ASN A 273 -11.80 -0.78 -26.23
C ASN A 273 -12.95 -1.55 -26.91
N GLY A 274 -14.06 -1.77 -26.21
CA GLY A 274 -15.25 -2.37 -26.82
C GLY A 274 -16.07 -3.29 -25.92
N VAL A 275 -17.10 -3.92 -26.53
CA VAL A 275 -17.89 -4.99 -25.91
C VAL A 275 -17.38 -6.32 -26.42
N TYR A 276 -17.12 -7.25 -25.50
CA TYR A 276 -16.65 -8.60 -25.80
C TYR A 276 -17.62 -9.64 -25.28
N ILE A 277 -17.71 -10.76 -26.00
CA ILE A 277 -18.52 -11.93 -25.63
C ILE A 277 -17.70 -13.21 -25.75
N SER A 278 -17.83 -14.07 -24.75
CA SER A 278 -17.53 -15.49 -24.84
C SER A 278 -18.83 -16.30 -24.86
N ALA A 279 -18.86 -17.41 -25.59
CA ALA A 279 -19.95 -18.37 -25.63
C ALA A 279 -19.56 -19.77 -25.10
N ASP A 280 -18.32 -19.89 -24.58
CA ASP A 280 -17.71 -21.16 -24.22
C ASP A 280 -16.96 -21.10 -22.85
N GLY A 281 -17.49 -20.31 -21.93
CA GLY A 281 -16.94 -20.19 -20.58
C GLY A 281 -15.58 -19.48 -20.53
N GLY A 282 -15.40 -18.47 -21.38
CA GLY A 282 -14.22 -17.63 -21.41
C GLY A 282 -13.04 -18.18 -22.23
N LEU A 283 -13.19 -19.35 -22.90
CA LEU A 283 -12.12 -19.95 -23.71
C LEU A 283 -11.81 -19.14 -24.95
N ASN A 284 -12.87 -18.64 -25.63
CA ASN A 284 -12.75 -17.78 -26.80
C ASN A 284 -13.59 -16.51 -26.61
N TRP A 285 -13.04 -15.39 -27.03
CA TRP A 285 -13.70 -14.09 -26.94
C TRP A 285 -13.81 -13.42 -28.30
N SER A 286 -14.95 -12.82 -28.58
CA SER A 286 -15.18 -12.05 -29.78
C SER A 286 -15.63 -10.64 -29.47
N LYS A 287 -15.00 -9.65 -30.11
CA LYS A 287 -15.40 -8.25 -29.99
C LYS A 287 -16.69 -8.04 -30.82
N LYS A 288 -17.73 -7.50 -30.19
CA LYS A 288 -19.04 -7.23 -30.79
C LYS A 288 -19.30 -5.75 -31.04
N TRP A 289 -18.58 -4.88 -30.31
CA TRP A 289 -18.63 -3.43 -30.48
C TRP A 289 -17.24 -2.84 -30.31
N SER A 290 -16.89 -1.80 -31.10
CA SER A 290 -15.51 -1.32 -31.16
C SER A 290 -15.31 0.01 -30.47
N ALA A 291 -16.35 0.75 -30.07
CA ALA A 291 -16.20 1.95 -29.25
C ALA A 291 -16.10 1.57 -27.76
N PRO A 292 -15.46 2.38 -26.92
CA PRO A 292 -15.39 2.17 -25.49
C PRO A 292 -16.76 1.88 -24.88
N ALA A 293 -16.83 0.92 -23.99
CA ALA A 293 -18.03 0.59 -23.24
C ALA A 293 -17.74 0.73 -21.73
N TYR A 294 -18.58 1.46 -21.03
CA TYR A 294 -18.47 1.73 -19.60
C TYR A 294 -19.14 0.67 -18.75
N ASP A 295 -20.27 0.12 -19.26
CA ASP A 295 -21.04 -0.87 -18.52
C ASP A 295 -21.85 -1.76 -19.48
N ILE A 296 -22.26 -2.92 -18.97
CA ILE A 296 -23.04 -3.90 -19.70
C ILE A 296 -24.05 -4.56 -18.77
N GLU A 297 -25.34 -4.62 -19.24
CA GLU A 297 -26.42 -5.20 -18.46
C GLU A 297 -27.25 -6.19 -19.30
N ILE A 298 -27.62 -7.30 -18.65
CA ILE A 298 -28.57 -8.27 -19.21
C ILE A 298 -29.97 -7.94 -18.67
N ARG A 299 -30.97 -7.82 -19.55
CA ARG A 299 -32.33 -7.55 -19.09
C ARG A 299 -32.82 -8.68 -18.17
N PRO A 300 -33.30 -8.39 -16.97
CA PRO A 300 -33.88 -9.38 -16.10
C PRO A 300 -35.06 -10.08 -16.78
N ASN A 301 -35.11 -11.41 -16.67
CA ASN A 301 -36.14 -12.30 -17.27
C ASN A 301 -36.15 -12.36 -18.81
N ASP A 302 -35.17 -11.76 -19.50
CA ASP A 302 -35.03 -11.81 -20.95
C ASP A 302 -33.55 -11.66 -21.36
N ASN A 303 -32.78 -12.74 -21.28
CA ASN A 303 -31.37 -12.76 -21.60
C ASN A 303 -31.03 -12.64 -23.10
N SER A 304 -32.07 -12.54 -23.98
CA SER A 304 -31.84 -12.13 -25.35
C SER A 304 -31.54 -10.66 -25.51
N GLN A 305 -32.01 -9.84 -24.56
CA GLN A 305 -31.76 -8.40 -24.55
C GLN A 305 -30.57 -8.05 -23.67
N VAL A 306 -29.56 -7.44 -24.29
CA VAL A 306 -28.33 -6.97 -23.64
C VAL A 306 -28.15 -5.51 -23.99
N PHE A 307 -27.82 -4.72 -22.99
CA PHE A 307 -27.56 -3.30 -23.13
C PHE A 307 -26.10 -2.99 -22.75
N ALA A 308 -25.48 -2.07 -23.48
CA ALA A 308 -24.19 -1.53 -23.06
C ALA A 308 -24.18 -0.03 -23.22
N LEU A 309 -23.65 0.63 -22.20
CA LEU A 309 -23.38 2.08 -22.21
C LEU A 309 -22.03 2.30 -22.89
N THR A 310 -22.02 3.08 -23.93
CA THR A 310 -20.84 3.29 -24.78
C THR A 310 -20.65 4.77 -25.08
N SER A 311 -19.59 5.06 -25.82
CA SER A 311 -19.25 6.39 -26.32
C SER A 311 -19.44 6.49 -27.82
N ALA A 312 -19.99 7.61 -28.28
CA ALA A 312 -20.07 7.96 -29.69
C ALA A 312 -19.84 9.46 -29.89
N ASN A 313 -18.76 9.83 -30.58
CA ASN A 313 -18.39 11.22 -30.85
C ASN A 313 -18.24 12.09 -29.58
N GLY A 314 -17.65 11.55 -28.50
CA GLY A 314 -17.48 12.25 -27.22
C GLY A 314 -18.77 12.45 -26.43
N LYS A 315 -19.80 11.64 -26.68
CA LYS A 315 -21.08 11.66 -25.97
C LYS A 315 -21.47 10.26 -25.59
N PHE A 316 -22.22 10.13 -24.49
CA PHE A 316 -22.79 8.85 -24.11
C PHE A 316 -23.79 8.34 -25.17
N SER A 317 -23.75 7.07 -25.39
CA SER A 317 -24.65 6.36 -26.30
C SER A 317 -25.02 5.02 -25.68
N LEU A 318 -26.26 4.59 -25.85
CA LEU A 318 -26.70 3.28 -25.43
C LEU A 318 -26.80 2.38 -26.67
N ILE A 319 -26.27 1.19 -26.58
CA ILE A 319 -26.45 0.15 -27.58
C ILE A 319 -27.24 -1.01 -27.00
N MET A 320 -28.03 -1.71 -27.85
CA MET A 320 -28.87 -2.83 -27.45
C MET A 320 -28.67 -3.97 -28.41
N SER A 321 -28.65 -5.16 -27.87
CA SER A 321 -28.78 -6.44 -28.59
C SER A 321 -30.16 -7.06 -28.32
N THR A 322 -30.68 -7.80 -29.26
CA THR A 322 -31.90 -8.65 -29.14
C THR A 322 -31.61 -10.13 -29.43
N ASP A 323 -30.34 -10.47 -29.59
CA ASP A 323 -29.86 -11.81 -29.90
C ASP A 323 -28.82 -12.33 -28.87
N GLY A 324 -28.95 -11.82 -27.63
CA GLY A 324 -28.09 -12.23 -26.54
C GLY A 324 -26.66 -11.68 -26.62
N GLY A 325 -26.49 -10.53 -27.29
CA GLY A 325 -25.22 -9.83 -27.42
C GLY A 325 -24.43 -10.19 -28.68
N GLN A 326 -24.95 -10.99 -29.59
CA GLN A 326 -24.21 -11.34 -30.81
C GLN A 326 -24.11 -10.16 -31.79
N THR A 327 -25.14 -9.33 -31.85
CA THR A 327 -25.13 -8.07 -32.59
C THR A 327 -25.71 -6.93 -31.78
N PHE A 328 -25.18 -5.74 -31.96
CA PHE A 328 -25.64 -4.53 -31.26
C PHE A 328 -26.05 -3.45 -32.23
N GLN A 329 -27.06 -2.68 -31.84
CA GLN A 329 -27.50 -1.47 -32.54
C GLN A 329 -27.64 -0.32 -31.55
N VAL A 330 -27.46 0.91 -32.03
CA VAL A 330 -27.71 2.10 -31.23
C VAL A 330 -29.18 2.17 -30.84
N GLN A 331 -29.47 2.32 -29.56
CA GLN A 331 -30.83 2.42 -29.02
C GLN A 331 -31.43 3.77 -29.38
N PRO A 332 -32.50 3.83 -30.16
CA PRO A 332 -33.19 5.08 -30.45
C PRO A 332 -33.78 5.72 -29.19
N GLY A 333 -33.74 7.04 -29.12
CA GLY A 333 -34.36 7.80 -28.04
C GLY A 333 -33.48 7.95 -26.76
N PHE A 334 -32.34 7.28 -26.66
CA PHE A 334 -31.41 7.56 -25.60
C PHE A 334 -30.84 8.99 -25.72
N PRO A 335 -30.76 9.77 -24.65
CA PRO A 335 -30.29 11.18 -24.71
C PRO A 335 -28.80 11.27 -25.06
N SER A 336 -28.47 11.24 -26.33
CA SER A 336 -27.10 11.34 -26.85
C SER A 336 -26.51 12.76 -26.83
N THR A 337 -27.11 13.66 -26.03
CA THR A 337 -26.63 15.05 -25.85
C THR A 337 -25.67 15.21 -24.70
N VAL A 338 -25.62 14.26 -23.77
CA VAL A 338 -24.74 14.31 -22.60
C VAL A 338 -23.32 14.00 -23.06
N VAL A 339 -22.44 14.99 -22.87
CA VAL A 339 -21.01 14.86 -23.15
C VAL A 339 -20.40 13.92 -22.14
N GLU A 340 -19.68 12.92 -22.60
CA GLU A 340 -18.96 11.99 -21.71
C GLU A 340 -17.78 12.70 -21.02
N SER A 341 -17.50 12.28 -19.79
CA SER A 341 -16.33 12.77 -19.03
C SER A 341 -15.67 11.63 -18.26
N SER A 342 -16.28 11.15 -17.19
CA SER A 342 -15.64 10.26 -16.23
C SER A 342 -16.31 8.89 -16.09
N GLY A 343 -17.23 8.53 -16.95
CA GLY A 343 -17.88 7.23 -16.93
C GLY A 343 -19.38 7.28 -16.71
N GLY A 344 -19.98 6.12 -16.69
CA GLY A 344 -21.41 5.96 -16.47
C GLY A 344 -21.76 4.48 -16.26
N LEU A 345 -22.88 4.23 -15.60
CA LEU A 345 -23.38 2.89 -15.29
C LEU A 345 -24.84 2.75 -15.65
N LEU A 346 -25.26 1.51 -15.87
CA LEU A 346 -26.62 1.07 -16.05
C LEU A 346 -27.07 0.27 -14.83
N ALA A 347 -28.36 0.28 -14.51
CA ALA A 347 -28.93 -0.65 -13.56
C ALA A 347 -30.34 -1.02 -13.94
N MET A 348 -30.68 -2.30 -13.79
CA MET A 348 -32.02 -2.87 -14.02
C MET A 348 -32.44 -3.69 -12.80
N THR A 349 -33.75 -3.86 -12.64
CA THR A 349 -34.28 -4.65 -11.52
C THR A 349 -35.29 -5.70 -12.02
N PRO A 350 -35.23 -6.93 -11.46
CA PRO A 350 -36.18 -7.99 -11.87
C PRO A 350 -37.63 -7.69 -11.42
N VAL A 351 -37.84 -6.81 -10.43
CA VAL A 351 -39.18 -6.42 -10.00
C VAL A 351 -39.91 -5.56 -11.07
N ASN A 352 -39.14 -4.85 -11.88
CA ASN A 352 -39.65 -4.10 -13.02
C ASN A 352 -38.64 -4.12 -14.18
N PRO A 353 -38.55 -5.18 -14.97
CA PRO A 353 -37.58 -5.30 -16.06
C PRO A 353 -37.85 -4.35 -17.25
N ASN A 354 -38.93 -3.55 -17.17
CA ASN A 354 -39.22 -2.48 -18.12
C ASN A 354 -38.67 -1.12 -17.69
N THR A 355 -37.97 -1.07 -16.55
CA THR A 355 -37.28 0.12 -16.08
C THR A 355 -35.77 -0.09 -16.12
N MET A 356 -35.04 0.91 -16.60
CA MET A 356 -33.59 0.98 -16.58
C MET A 356 -33.16 2.36 -16.04
N LEU A 357 -32.19 2.38 -15.16
CA LEU A 357 -31.52 3.62 -14.78
C LEU A 357 -30.17 3.71 -15.50
N ALA A 358 -29.77 4.92 -15.84
CA ALA A 358 -28.43 5.22 -16.32
C ALA A 358 -27.89 6.45 -15.58
N ILE A 359 -26.77 6.26 -14.89
CA ILE A 359 -25.98 7.38 -14.34
C ILE A 359 -24.89 7.75 -15.35
N LEU A 360 -24.84 9.03 -15.71
CA LEU A 360 -23.89 9.56 -16.68
C LEU A 360 -23.09 10.70 -16.04
N LEU A 361 -21.76 10.61 -16.02
CA LEU A 361 -20.89 11.68 -15.54
C LEU A 361 -20.44 12.56 -16.71
N SER A 362 -21.02 13.74 -16.78
CA SER A 362 -20.79 14.73 -17.82
C SER A 362 -19.57 15.60 -17.53
N ALA A 363 -19.33 16.60 -18.38
CA ALA A 363 -18.31 17.62 -18.18
C ALA A 363 -18.33 18.19 -16.75
N ASN A 364 -17.16 18.41 -16.15
CA ASN A 364 -17.00 18.73 -14.73
C ASN A 364 -17.58 17.66 -13.79
N ASN A 365 -17.67 16.42 -14.27
CA ASN A 365 -18.21 15.27 -13.53
C ASN A 365 -19.62 15.51 -12.96
N THR A 366 -20.42 16.30 -13.66
CA THR A 366 -21.82 16.54 -13.27
C THR A 366 -22.65 15.28 -13.53
N PRO A 367 -23.25 14.67 -12.52
CA PRO A 367 -24.04 13.46 -12.70
C PRO A 367 -25.44 13.79 -13.29
N TYR A 368 -25.84 12.94 -14.23
CA TYR A 368 -27.19 12.90 -14.79
C TYR A 368 -27.77 11.52 -14.55
N LEU A 369 -28.79 11.40 -13.73
CA LEU A 369 -29.54 10.16 -13.57
C LEU A 369 -30.73 10.15 -14.54
N LEU A 370 -30.70 9.26 -15.50
CA LEU A 370 -31.76 9.04 -16.47
C LEU A 370 -32.59 7.81 -16.11
N LYS A 371 -33.90 7.87 -16.38
CA LYS A 371 -34.81 6.74 -16.30
C LYS A 371 -35.31 6.39 -17.67
N GLY A 372 -35.04 5.18 -18.11
CA GLY A 372 -35.61 4.55 -19.29
C GLY A 372 -36.83 3.74 -18.90
N THR A 373 -37.90 3.82 -19.70
CA THR A 373 -39.10 3.01 -19.52
C THR A 373 -39.45 2.36 -20.86
N LEU A 374 -39.63 1.04 -20.86
CA LEU A 374 -40.04 0.27 -22.02
C LEU A 374 -41.57 0.26 -22.10
N THR A 375 -42.11 0.78 -23.23
CA THR A 375 -43.53 0.73 -23.53
C THR A 375 -43.73 0.05 -24.90
N GLY A 376 -44.33 -1.12 -24.91
CA GLY A 376 -44.33 -1.96 -26.09
C GLY A 376 -42.91 -2.46 -26.46
N SER A 377 -42.40 -2.01 -27.60
CA SER A 377 -41.03 -2.32 -28.06
C SER A 377 -40.08 -1.12 -28.02
N ALA A 378 -40.56 0.02 -27.53
CA ALA A 378 -39.79 1.29 -27.54
C ALA A 378 -39.37 1.73 -26.14
N TRP A 379 -38.08 2.04 -25.97
CA TRP A 379 -37.56 2.68 -24.80
C TRP A 379 -37.74 4.21 -24.88
N THR A 380 -38.32 4.80 -23.85
CA THR A 380 -38.43 6.25 -23.69
C THR A 380 -37.60 6.68 -22.48
N TRP A 381 -36.92 7.80 -22.57
CA TRP A 381 -35.98 8.28 -21.54
C TRP A 381 -36.40 9.62 -20.98
N SER A 382 -36.24 9.78 -19.69
CA SER A 382 -36.46 11.04 -18.97
C SER A 382 -35.29 11.31 -18.01
N LEU A 383 -35.00 12.61 -17.80
CA LEU A 383 -34.11 13.04 -16.76
C LEU A 383 -34.79 12.87 -15.40
N GLN A 384 -34.25 12.01 -14.54
CA GLN A 384 -34.78 11.73 -13.22
C GLN A 384 -34.18 12.69 -12.18
N ALA A 385 -32.87 12.87 -12.19
CA ALA A 385 -32.15 13.75 -11.28
C ALA A 385 -30.84 14.26 -11.90
N THR A 386 -30.35 15.38 -11.39
CA THR A 386 -29.03 15.91 -11.79
C THR A 386 -28.35 16.53 -10.58
N GLY A 387 -27.04 16.43 -10.48
CA GLY A 387 -26.21 17.04 -9.43
C GLY A 387 -26.30 18.57 -9.37
N LEU A 388 -26.93 19.19 -10.36
CA LEU A 388 -27.22 20.64 -10.37
C LEU A 388 -28.48 20.99 -9.55
N SER A 389 -29.23 20.02 -9.07
CA SER A 389 -30.41 20.21 -8.23
C SER A 389 -30.13 19.81 -6.77
N GLY A 390 -30.73 20.51 -5.81
CA GLY A 390 -30.62 20.17 -4.39
C GLY A 390 -31.22 18.81 -3.99
N SER A 391 -31.95 18.15 -4.89
CA SER A 391 -32.51 16.82 -4.67
C SER A 391 -31.53 15.68 -4.97
N PHE A 392 -30.44 15.97 -5.67
CA PHE A 392 -29.36 15.02 -5.97
C PHE A 392 -28.01 15.70 -5.71
N PRO A 393 -27.51 15.69 -4.45
CA PRO A 393 -26.30 16.42 -4.07
C PRO A 393 -24.99 15.79 -4.54
N MET A 394 -25.03 14.74 -5.33
CA MET A 394 -23.87 14.08 -5.91
C MET A 394 -23.19 15.02 -6.90
N ASN A 395 -22.13 15.64 -6.49
CA ASN A 395 -21.29 16.53 -7.30
C ASN A 395 -19.82 16.28 -6.95
N ASN A 396 -19.22 15.31 -7.62
CA ASN A 396 -17.86 14.90 -7.33
C ASN A 396 -17.05 14.70 -8.60
N GLY A 397 -15.77 15.09 -8.55
CA GLY A 397 -14.84 14.99 -9.65
C GLY A 397 -14.15 13.62 -9.83
N GLN A 398 -14.43 12.64 -9.01
CA GLN A 398 -13.70 11.35 -8.97
C GLN A 398 -14.42 10.19 -9.63
N GLY A 399 -15.59 10.40 -10.23
CA GLY A 399 -16.38 9.31 -10.80
C GLY A 399 -15.72 8.51 -11.95
N TYR A 400 -14.55 8.90 -12.41
CA TYR A 400 -13.69 8.08 -13.27
C TYR A 400 -13.04 6.92 -12.50
N PHE A 401 -13.03 6.99 -11.19
CA PHE A 401 -12.37 6.07 -10.27
C PHE A 401 -13.41 5.33 -9.40
N ASP A 402 -14.35 6.06 -8.85
CA ASP A 402 -15.39 5.59 -7.94
C ASP A 402 -16.79 5.98 -8.47
N LEU A 403 -17.54 5.04 -8.96
CA LEU A 403 -18.93 5.23 -9.40
C LEU A 403 -19.72 3.96 -9.20
N VAL A 404 -20.82 4.07 -8.47
CA VAL A 404 -21.74 2.95 -8.24
C VAL A 404 -23.19 3.34 -8.54
N LEU A 405 -23.96 2.38 -9.02
CA LEU A 405 -25.40 2.49 -9.19
C LEU A 405 -26.02 1.09 -9.07
N ASP A 406 -27.01 0.94 -8.19
CA ASP A 406 -27.81 -0.28 -8.12
C ASP A 406 -29.26 0.02 -7.72
N ILE A 407 -30.16 -0.88 -8.11
CA ILE A 407 -31.60 -0.82 -7.83
C ILE A 407 -31.98 -2.09 -7.07
N SER A 408 -32.70 -1.94 -5.97
CA SER A 408 -33.16 -3.10 -5.20
C SER A 408 -33.92 -4.12 -6.07
N PRO A 409 -33.54 -5.39 -6.01
CA PRO A 409 -34.17 -6.44 -6.79
C PRO A 409 -35.60 -6.78 -6.32
N VAL A 410 -36.06 -6.19 -5.21
CA VAL A 410 -37.40 -6.41 -4.63
C VAL A 410 -38.23 -5.13 -4.51
N ASN A 411 -37.65 -3.95 -4.74
CA ASN A 411 -38.36 -2.68 -4.67
C ASN A 411 -37.68 -1.59 -5.53
N GLU A 412 -38.22 -1.33 -6.73
CA GLU A 412 -37.67 -0.36 -7.67
C GLU A 412 -37.53 1.09 -7.14
N ASN A 413 -38.17 1.42 -6.01
CA ASN A 413 -38.05 2.73 -5.40
C ASN A 413 -36.76 2.90 -4.57
N ILE A 414 -36.10 1.80 -4.20
CA ILE A 414 -34.84 1.85 -3.45
C ILE A 414 -33.70 1.81 -4.45
N ILE A 415 -32.95 2.90 -4.51
CA ILE A 415 -31.80 3.09 -5.40
C ILE A 415 -30.61 3.53 -4.57
N LEU A 416 -29.47 2.96 -4.83
CA LEU A 416 -28.18 3.38 -4.29
C LEU A 416 -27.28 3.90 -5.42
N VAL A 417 -26.65 5.04 -5.20
CA VAL A 417 -25.73 5.65 -6.16
C VAL A 417 -24.66 6.41 -5.39
N GLY A 418 -23.45 6.40 -5.88
CA GLY A 418 -22.37 7.09 -5.19
C GLY A 418 -21.10 7.26 -5.98
N THR A 419 -20.25 8.10 -5.43
CA THR A 419 -18.84 8.28 -5.73
C THR A 419 -18.09 8.30 -4.39
N THR A 420 -17.50 9.42 -3.95
CA THR A 420 -16.91 9.55 -2.60
C THR A 420 -17.93 9.43 -1.46
N THR A 421 -19.18 9.58 -1.75
CA THR A 421 -20.31 9.46 -0.80
C THR A 421 -21.39 8.58 -1.42
N LEU A 422 -21.88 7.63 -0.65
CA LEU A 422 -23.03 6.80 -1.02
C LEU A 422 -24.33 7.53 -0.71
N TYR A 423 -25.23 7.60 -1.65
CA TYR A 423 -26.56 8.18 -1.54
C TYR A 423 -27.63 7.15 -1.76
N LYS A 424 -28.76 7.30 -1.05
CA LYS A 424 -29.95 6.42 -1.14
C LYS A 424 -31.17 7.22 -1.53
N SER A 425 -31.93 6.70 -2.49
CA SER A 425 -33.32 7.08 -2.76
C SER A 425 -34.27 5.99 -2.24
N ILE A 426 -35.45 6.40 -1.79
CA ILE A 426 -36.57 5.51 -1.44
C ILE A 426 -37.84 5.84 -2.25
N ASN A 427 -37.73 6.67 -3.28
CA ASN A 427 -38.84 7.18 -4.08
C ASN A 427 -38.53 7.13 -5.59
N GLY A 428 -37.80 6.12 -6.04
CA GLY A 428 -37.50 5.86 -7.44
C GLY A 428 -36.55 6.88 -8.08
N GLY A 429 -35.66 7.48 -7.29
CA GLY A 429 -34.63 8.42 -7.77
C GLY A 429 -35.07 9.88 -7.80
N ASN A 430 -36.22 10.23 -7.22
CA ASN A 430 -36.68 11.64 -7.18
C ASN A 430 -35.89 12.48 -6.17
N THR A 431 -35.52 11.89 -5.03
CA THR A 431 -34.67 12.53 -4.02
C THR A 431 -33.69 11.53 -3.45
N PHE A 432 -32.55 12.04 -2.97
CA PHE A 432 -31.47 11.25 -2.39
C PHE A 432 -31.04 11.82 -1.06
N THR A 433 -30.64 10.94 -0.13
CA THR A 433 -30.03 11.27 1.15
C THR A 433 -28.69 10.58 1.28
N ALA A 434 -27.70 11.26 1.89
CA ALA A 434 -26.39 10.68 2.12
C ALA A 434 -26.45 9.52 3.13
N VAL A 435 -25.79 8.44 2.81
CA VAL A 435 -25.68 7.22 3.63
C VAL A 435 -24.37 7.20 4.41
N GLY A 436 -23.24 7.28 3.73
CA GLY A 436 -21.90 7.19 4.30
C GLY A 436 -20.84 7.67 3.30
N GLY A 437 -19.61 7.76 3.72
CA GLY A 437 -18.52 8.41 3.01
C GLY A 437 -18.18 9.75 3.66
N TYR A 438 -17.99 10.83 2.89
CA TYR A 438 -17.77 12.17 3.46
C TYR A 438 -19.04 12.76 4.12
N ALA A 439 -20.19 12.19 3.85
CA ALA A 439 -21.45 12.61 4.48
C ALA A 439 -22.34 11.38 4.74
N GLY A 440 -23.26 11.53 5.69
CA GLY A 440 -24.16 10.45 6.12
C GLY A 440 -23.86 9.97 7.53
N ASN A 441 -24.60 8.93 7.96
CA ASN A 441 -24.56 8.46 9.34
C ASN A 441 -23.85 7.09 9.49
N PHE A 442 -23.63 6.38 8.39
CA PHE A 442 -22.94 5.09 8.43
C PHE A 442 -21.43 5.31 8.28
N ASN A 443 -20.66 4.56 9.04
CA ASN A 443 -19.19 4.64 9.02
C ASN A 443 -18.60 3.87 7.82
N ILE A 444 -18.96 4.32 6.62
CA ILE A 444 -18.45 3.82 5.35
C ILE A 444 -17.22 4.66 4.98
N HIS A 445 -16.13 4.02 4.57
CA HIS A 445 -14.99 4.75 4.02
C HIS A 445 -15.43 5.52 2.76
N PRO A 446 -14.95 6.75 2.52
CA PRO A 446 -15.14 7.41 1.23
C PRO A 446 -14.66 6.56 0.05
N ASP A 447 -15.00 6.99 -1.15
CA ASP A 447 -14.63 6.38 -2.43
C ASP A 447 -15.25 4.99 -2.57
N ILE A 448 -16.51 5.02 -3.03
CA ILE A 448 -17.37 3.84 -3.17
C ILE A 448 -17.05 3.17 -4.51
N GLN A 449 -16.54 1.94 -4.46
CA GLN A 449 -15.98 1.28 -5.63
C GLN A 449 -16.97 0.33 -6.34
N ASP A 450 -17.76 -0.43 -5.55
CA ASP A 450 -18.74 -1.36 -6.10
C ASP A 450 -19.90 -1.58 -5.11
N ILE A 451 -21.05 -2.04 -5.63
CA ILE A 451 -22.26 -2.24 -4.84
C ILE A 451 -23.11 -3.38 -5.39
N GLU A 452 -23.71 -4.16 -4.51
CA GLU A 452 -24.67 -5.20 -4.87
C GLU A 452 -25.79 -5.31 -3.84
N MET A 453 -27.03 -5.17 -4.28
CA MET A 453 -28.26 -5.31 -3.50
C MET A 453 -28.88 -6.68 -3.72
N LEU A 454 -29.07 -7.46 -2.67
CA LEU A 454 -29.58 -8.82 -2.74
C LEU A 454 -31.10 -8.91 -2.47
N PRO A 455 -31.79 -9.94 -2.99
CA PRO A 455 -33.24 -10.12 -2.76
C PRO A 455 -33.64 -10.29 -1.31
N ASN A 456 -32.74 -10.72 -0.44
CA ASN A 456 -32.98 -10.90 1.00
C ASN A 456 -32.86 -9.58 1.82
N GLY A 457 -32.59 -8.44 1.15
CA GLY A 457 -32.40 -7.13 1.79
C GLY A 457 -30.96 -6.84 2.23
N GLU A 458 -30.05 -7.79 2.05
CA GLU A 458 -28.61 -7.53 2.23
C GLU A 458 -28.11 -6.62 1.12
N THR A 459 -27.24 -5.69 1.46
CA THR A 459 -26.49 -4.86 0.51
C THR A 459 -25.04 -4.87 0.88
N TRP A 460 -24.22 -5.20 -0.08
CA TRP A 460 -22.78 -5.16 0.01
C TRP A 460 -22.22 -3.91 -0.68
N VAL A 461 -21.20 -3.31 -0.09
CA VAL A 461 -20.52 -2.14 -0.64
C VAL A 461 -19.02 -2.30 -0.44
N SER A 462 -18.27 -2.17 -1.51
CA SER A 462 -16.82 -2.05 -1.44
C SER A 462 -16.37 -0.59 -1.52
N THR A 463 -15.25 -0.30 -0.89
CA THR A 463 -14.69 1.05 -0.78
C THR A 463 -13.17 0.97 -0.72
N ASP A 464 -12.51 2.13 -0.70
CA ASP A 464 -11.07 2.21 -0.42
C ASP A 464 -10.67 1.70 0.96
N GLY A 465 -11.62 1.58 1.87
CA GLY A 465 -11.41 0.99 3.20
C GLY A 465 -11.75 -0.49 3.33
N GLY A 466 -12.34 -1.09 2.29
CA GLY A 466 -12.75 -2.50 2.28
C GLY A 466 -14.24 -2.73 2.15
N MET A 467 -14.69 -3.88 2.64
CA MET A 467 -16.05 -4.39 2.46
C MET A 467 -16.99 -3.98 3.59
N ASN A 468 -18.22 -3.66 3.23
CA ASN A 468 -19.29 -3.25 4.13
C ASN A 468 -20.57 -4.05 3.82
N LEU A 469 -21.34 -4.38 4.87
CA LEU A 469 -22.60 -5.11 4.78
C LEU A 469 -23.68 -4.37 5.58
N THR A 470 -24.86 -4.22 4.98
CA THR A 470 -26.11 -3.95 5.69
C THR A 470 -27.14 -5.01 5.37
N THR A 471 -28.05 -5.31 6.30
CA THR A 471 -29.12 -6.31 6.09
C THR A 471 -30.50 -5.67 5.87
N ASP A 472 -30.56 -4.36 5.69
CA ASP A 472 -31.79 -3.60 5.48
C ASP A 472 -31.64 -2.41 4.53
N ASN A 473 -30.73 -2.53 3.56
CA ASN A 473 -30.44 -1.46 2.60
C ASN A 473 -30.11 -0.12 3.29
N PHE A 474 -29.32 -0.13 4.35
CA PHE A 474 -28.97 1.05 5.16
C PHE A 474 -30.20 1.73 5.80
N GLY A 475 -31.06 0.95 6.42
CA GLY A 475 -32.21 1.45 7.18
C GLY A 475 -31.80 1.94 8.55
N ILE A 476 -31.11 1.10 9.33
CA ILE A 476 -30.67 1.41 10.69
C ILE A 476 -29.23 1.00 10.93
N GLN A 477 -28.52 1.73 11.78
CA GLN A 477 -27.11 1.51 12.15
C GLN A 477 -26.83 0.09 12.71
N ALA A 478 -27.78 -0.45 13.48
CA ALA A 478 -27.60 -1.77 14.10
C ALA A 478 -27.50 -2.93 13.09
N ASN A 479 -27.96 -2.71 11.87
CA ASN A 479 -27.95 -3.70 10.79
C ASN A 479 -26.75 -3.53 9.84
N TYR A 480 -25.84 -2.60 10.16
CA TYR A 480 -24.63 -2.33 9.42
C TYR A 480 -23.40 -2.90 10.10
N SER A 481 -22.47 -3.40 9.32
CA SER A 481 -21.17 -3.90 9.80
C SER A 481 -20.09 -3.80 8.75
N VAL A 482 -18.89 -3.49 9.18
CA VAL A 482 -17.68 -3.58 8.36
C VAL A 482 -17.17 -5.02 8.33
N ARG A 483 -16.71 -5.49 7.18
CA ARG A 483 -16.36 -6.88 6.90
C ARG A 483 -14.96 -6.97 6.29
N VAL A 484 -13.92 -6.73 7.09
CA VAL A 484 -12.54 -6.62 6.61
C VAL A 484 -11.55 -7.57 7.28
N ASN A 485 -11.99 -8.38 8.25
CA ASN A 485 -11.08 -9.25 9.00
C ASN A 485 -10.38 -10.27 8.09
N GLY A 486 -9.05 -10.16 7.99
CA GLY A 486 -8.23 -11.00 7.12
C GLY A 486 -8.17 -10.54 5.65
N LEU A 487 -8.83 -9.44 5.30
CA LEU A 487 -8.75 -8.87 3.95
C LEU A 487 -7.32 -8.42 3.65
N THR A 488 -6.77 -8.91 2.55
CA THR A 488 -5.39 -8.68 2.14
C THR A 488 -5.36 -7.90 0.84
N GLY A 489 -4.42 -6.95 0.72
CA GLY A 489 -4.24 -6.18 -0.50
C GLY A 489 -4.07 -4.68 -0.27
N SER A 490 -3.62 -4.26 0.92
CA SER A 490 -3.25 -2.87 1.18
C SER A 490 -2.07 -2.47 0.30
N ASP A 491 -2.15 -1.31 -0.31
CA ASP A 491 -1.02 -0.68 -1.00
C ASP A 491 -0.13 0.04 0.01
N MET A 492 1.14 -0.37 0.09
CA MET A 492 2.10 0.16 1.05
C MET A 492 3.08 1.12 0.37
N TRP A 493 2.99 2.40 0.69
CA TRP A 493 3.86 3.45 0.15
C TRP A 493 5.05 3.79 1.02
N GLY A 494 5.06 3.33 2.24
CA GLY A 494 6.16 3.47 3.16
C GLY A 494 6.31 2.23 4.03
N PHE A 495 7.54 1.93 4.41
CA PHE A 495 7.86 0.81 5.28
C PHE A 495 9.09 1.13 6.11
N ASP A 496 9.01 0.83 7.38
CA ASP A 496 10.16 0.85 8.27
C ASP A 496 10.03 -0.24 9.34
N GLN A 497 11.15 -0.70 9.86
CA GLN A 497 11.15 -1.72 10.90
C GLN A 497 12.07 -1.35 12.05
N GLY A 498 11.75 -1.86 13.22
CA GLY A 498 12.54 -1.70 14.41
C GLY A 498 13.89 -2.41 14.29
N TRP A 499 14.92 -1.75 14.76
CA TRP A 499 16.24 -2.34 14.87
C TRP A 499 16.27 -3.36 16.02
N ASN A 500 16.43 -4.64 15.71
CA ASN A 500 16.34 -5.74 16.67
C ASN A 500 15.07 -5.71 17.54
N GLU A 501 13.97 -5.22 17.00
CA GLU A 501 12.69 -5.14 17.69
C GLU A 501 11.58 -5.60 16.76
N ASP A 502 10.60 -6.30 17.31
CA ASP A 502 9.42 -6.78 16.59
C ASP A 502 8.40 -5.65 16.45
N ILE A 503 8.78 -4.62 15.69
CA ILE A 503 7.91 -3.51 15.35
C ILE A 503 8.10 -3.15 13.87
N VAL A 504 6.98 -3.01 13.18
CA VAL A 504 6.92 -2.63 11.77
C VAL A 504 5.96 -1.47 11.62
N VAL A 505 6.33 -0.48 10.82
CA VAL A 505 5.46 0.61 10.39
C VAL A 505 5.31 0.57 8.89
N GLY A 506 4.08 0.62 8.41
CA GLY A 506 3.76 0.72 6.99
C GLY A 506 2.76 1.82 6.73
N GLY A 507 3.01 2.64 5.71
CA GLY A 507 2.06 3.63 5.24
C GLY A 507 1.15 3.01 4.19
N ARG A 508 -0.14 2.91 4.47
CA ARG A 508 -1.14 2.35 3.56
C ARG A 508 -1.85 3.47 2.81
N TYR A 509 -1.82 3.40 1.50
CA TYR A 509 -2.55 4.33 0.64
C TYR A 509 -4.06 4.30 0.98
N HIS A 510 -4.72 5.44 1.03
CA HIS A 510 -6.09 5.69 1.48
C HIS A 510 -6.39 5.32 2.95
N ASN A 511 -5.61 4.43 3.58
CA ASN A 511 -5.90 3.86 4.88
C ASN A 511 -4.95 4.31 6.00
N GLY A 512 -3.99 5.19 5.65
CA GLY A 512 -3.06 5.80 6.60
C GLY A 512 -1.99 4.86 7.14
N ASN A 513 -1.16 5.39 8.01
CA ASN A 513 -0.06 4.67 8.62
C ASN A 513 -0.54 3.61 9.60
N THR A 514 0.14 2.47 9.61
CA THR A 514 -0.18 1.36 10.50
C THR A 514 1.10 0.85 11.16
N SER A 515 1.06 0.62 12.45
CA SER A 515 2.13 -0.03 13.19
C SER A 515 1.70 -1.40 13.72
N MET A 516 2.56 -2.38 13.53
CA MET A 516 2.42 -3.73 14.09
C MET A 516 3.57 -3.97 15.06
N ALA A 517 3.23 -4.39 16.27
CA ALA A 517 4.17 -4.75 17.32
C ALA A 517 3.51 -5.74 18.28
N ASP A 518 4.33 -6.46 19.05
CA ASP A 518 3.86 -7.39 20.07
C ASP A 518 2.90 -6.75 21.10
N PHE A 519 3.17 -5.51 21.46
CA PHE A 519 2.34 -4.77 22.43
C PHE A 519 1.04 -4.18 21.83
N TYR A 520 0.83 -4.25 20.52
CA TYR A 520 -0.44 -3.90 19.87
C TYR A 520 -1.36 -5.10 19.63
N GLN A 521 -0.85 -6.32 19.77
CA GLN A 521 -1.60 -7.53 19.52
C GLN A 521 -2.93 -7.61 20.33
N PRO A 522 -4.00 -8.19 19.79
CA PRO A 522 -4.07 -8.87 18.48
C PRO A 522 -4.31 -7.96 17.29
N LYS A 523 -4.43 -6.66 17.47
CA LYS A 523 -4.71 -5.68 16.41
C LYS A 523 -3.49 -4.83 16.12
N ALA A 524 -3.39 -4.31 14.91
CA ALA A 524 -2.40 -3.30 14.56
C ALA A 524 -2.90 -1.89 14.88
N LEU A 525 -1.99 -0.99 15.23
CA LEU A 525 -2.32 0.41 15.44
C LEU A 525 -2.44 1.14 14.11
N ARG A 526 -3.59 1.78 13.85
CA ARG A 526 -3.73 2.79 12.80
C ARG A 526 -3.39 4.17 13.37
N MET A 527 -2.59 4.93 12.64
CA MET A 527 -2.01 6.18 13.14
C MET A 527 -2.47 7.45 12.39
N GLY A 528 -3.28 7.36 11.37
CA GLY A 528 -3.64 8.51 10.53
C GLY A 528 -2.77 8.64 9.27
N GLY A 529 -2.85 9.76 8.57
CA GLY A 529 -2.08 10.02 7.36
C GLY A 529 -2.66 9.44 6.09
N ALA A 530 -3.97 9.46 5.92
CA ALA A 530 -4.76 8.82 4.87
C ALA A 530 -4.09 8.80 3.48
N GLU A 531 -3.77 9.98 2.94
CA GLU A 531 -3.19 10.13 1.61
C GLU A 531 -1.67 10.37 1.62
N SER A 532 -1.07 10.39 2.79
CA SER A 532 0.36 10.60 2.97
C SER A 532 0.95 9.55 3.89
N PRO A 533 0.91 8.29 3.47
CA PRO A 533 1.19 7.16 4.34
C PRO A 533 2.69 6.96 4.49
N THR A 534 3.32 7.73 5.36
CA THR A 534 4.72 7.55 5.74
C THR A 534 4.89 7.46 7.24
N GLY A 535 5.60 6.43 7.68
CA GLY A 535 5.89 6.21 9.08
C GLY A 535 7.29 5.66 9.29
N TRP A 536 7.78 5.81 10.52
CA TRP A 536 9.12 5.39 10.93
C TRP A 536 9.07 4.72 12.28
N VAL A 537 9.98 3.79 12.49
CA VAL A 537 10.28 3.26 13.80
C VAL A 537 11.45 4.05 14.38
N LEU A 538 11.22 4.74 15.48
CA LEU A 538 12.27 5.44 16.21
C LEU A 538 12.93 4.48 17.16
N GLN A 539 14.23 4.31 16.98
CA GLN A 539 15.05 3.42 17.76
C GLN A 539 15.11 3.89 19.22
N GLY A 540 15.11 2.98 20.17
CA GLY A 540 15.37 3.35 21.53
C GLY A 540 14.76 2.52 22.63
N LYS A 541 14.91 3.04 23.85
CA LYS A 541 14.50 2.36 25.08
C LYS A 541 12.97 2.17 25.17
N SER A 542 12.25 3.15 24.68
CA SER A 542 10.79 3.08 24.52
C SER A 542 10.53 3.03 23.03
N ARG A 543 10.00 1.94 22.54
CA ARG A 543 9.69 1.76 21.13
C ARG A 543 8.73 2.85 20.66
N HIS A 544 9.26 3.84 19.96
CA HIS A 544 8.48 4.93 19.42
C HIS A 544 8.24 4.70 17.94
N VAL A 545 7.07 5.11 17.48
CA VAL A 545 6.78 5.24 16.06
C VAL A 545 6.50 6.69 15.74
N ALA A 546 6.94 7.13 14.58
CA ALA A 546 6.64 8.44 14.03
C ALA A 546 5.86 8.27 12.75
N PHE A 547 5.00 9.22 12.45
CA PHE A 547 4.22 9.22 11.22
C PHE A 547 3.93 10.64 10.76
N ASP A 548 3.62 10.76 9.49
CA ASP A 548 3.11 11.95 8.86
C ASP A 548 1.59 11.85 8.70
N ASP A 549 0.88 12.84 9.15
CA ASP A 549 -0.56 12.98 9.00
C ASP A 549 -0.87 14.26 8.21
N LEU A 550 -1.00 14.09 6.88
CA LEU A 550 -1.36 15.16 5.94
C LEU A 550 -0.56 16.46 6.14
N GLY A 551 0.74 16.35 6.38
CA GLY A 551 1.64 17.47 6.60
C GLY A 551 1.94 17.80 8.04
N ASN A 552 1.42 17.02 8.98
CA ASN A 552 1.75 17.14 10.39
C ASN A 552 2.57 15.94 10.83
N GLY A 553 3.68 16.19 11.52
CA GLY A 553 4.53 15.14 12.06
C GLY A 553 4.16 14.79 13.50
N TRP A 554 4.02 13.51 13.79
CA TRP A 554 3.71 12.99 15.10
C TRP A 554 4.71 11.93 15.52
N ILE A 555 5.06 11.91 16.80
CA ILE A 555 5.77 10.81 17.44
C ILE A 555 4.88 10.21 18.51
N LEU A 556 4.66 8.90 18.43
CA LEU A 556 3.90 8.15 19.42
C LEU A 556 4.86 7.33 20.28
N PRO A 557 4.78 7.43 21.59
CA PRO A 557 5.51 6.54 22.49
C PRO A 557 4.97 5.11 22.41
N GLN A 558 5.71 4.19 22.99
CA GLN A 558 5.24 2.84 23.21
C GLN A 558 3.87 2.89 23.92
N TYR A 559 2.95 2.05 23.46
CA TYR A 559 1.67 1.85 24.12
C TYR A 559 1.88 1.16 25.49
N ALA A 560 2.07 1.96 26.53
CA ALA A 560 2.14 1.47 27.88
C ALA A 560 0.80 1.75 28.58
N GLU A 561 0.24 0.77 29.26
CA GLU A 561 -0.97 0.90 30.09
C GLU A 561 -2.21 1.39 29.35
N GLY A 562 -2.31 1.11 28.06
CA GLY A 562 -3.49 1.45 27.26
C GLY A 562 -3.63 2.94 26.94
N LYS A 563 -2.59 3.74 27.09
CA LYS A 563 -2.61 5.19 26.85
C LYS A 563 -1.42 5.64 26.01
N PRO A 564 -1.49 5.57 24.69
CA PRO A 564 -0.48 6.19 23.85
C PRO A 564 -0.59 7.73 23.96
N GLU A 565 0.52 8.37 24.15
CA GLU A 565 0.63 9.81 24.11
C GLU A 565 1.31 10.23 22.81
N GLY A 566 0.59 10.96 21.97
CA GLY A 566 1.15 11.55 20.77
C GLY A 566 1.91 12.84 21.09
N ARG A 567 3.03 13.03 20.40
CA ARG A 567 3.78 14.27 20.45
C ARG A 567 3.92 14.86 19.05
N PHE A 568 3.43 16.07 18.91
CA PHE A 568 3.53 16.84 17.70
C PHE A 568 4.97 17.31 17.48
N ILE A 569 5.48 17.16 16.25
CA ILE A 569 6.83 17.60 15.89
C ILE A 569 6.79 18.99 15.24
N PHE A 570 6.10 19.09 14.09
CA PHE A 570 5.94 20.31 13.30
C PHE A 570 4.57 20.39 12.69
N SER A 571 4.10 21.61 12.42
CA SER A 571 2.78 21.87 11.85
C SER A 571 2.63 21.43 10.38
N LYS A 572 3.72 21.31 9.64
CA LYS A 572 3.72 20.83 8.25
C LYS A 572 5.09 20.31 7.86
N TYR A 573 5.10 19.26 7.06
CA TYR A 573 6.30 18.85 6.34
C TYR A 573 6.40 19.61 5.01
N PRO A 574 7.64 19.90 4.52
CA PRO A 574 7.84 20.73 3.36
C PRO A 574 7.38 20.08 2.03
N ASN A 575 7.13 18.79 2.01
CA ASN A 575 6.90 18.02 0.78
C ASN A 575 5.58 17.29 0.76
N MET A 576 4.61 17.83 1.45
CA MET A 576 3.25 17.31 1.39
C MET A 576 2.59 17.74 0.07
N GLU A 577 3.19 17.32 -0.99
CA GLU A 577 2.53 17.29 -2.28
C GLU A 577 1.73 16.01 -2.36
N GLU A 578 0.60 16.13 -2.94
CA GLU A 578 -0.33 15.06 -3.19
C GLU A 578 0.34 13.82 -3.74
N TYR A 579 -0.10 12.66 -3.34
CA TYR A 579 0.09 11.34 -3.91
C TYR A 579 1.51 10.95 -4.36
N GLY A 580 1.85 9.76 -4.10
CA GLY A 580 2.97 9.07 -4.71
C GLY A 580 4.31 9.20 -4.00
N GLY A 581 4.69 8.14 -3.33
CA GLY A 581 6.06 7.87 -2.92
C GLY A 581 6.66 8.88 -1.97
N ARG A 582 5.86 9.42 -1.06
CA ARG A 582 6.33 10.41 -0.13
C ARG A 582 7.06 9.79 1.00
N ARG A 583 8.25 10.27 1.21
CA ARG A 583 8.96 10.10 2.45
C ARG A 583 9.01 11.45 3.14
N SER A 584 8.80 11.44 4.44
CA SER A 584 9.21 12.55 5.26
C SER A 584 10.73 12.71 5.22
N ASN A 585 11.17 13.87 5.63
CA ASN A 585 12.59 14.20 5.76
C ASN A 585 13.16 13.87 7.14
N LEU A 586 12.43 13.10 7.95
CA LEU A 586 12.90 12.65 9.25
C LEU A 586 13.95 11.55 9.08
N VAL A 587 15.13 11.76 9.63
CA VAL A 587 16.18 10.74 9.68
C VAL A 587 16.77 10.65 11.08
N HIS A 588 17.20 9.46 11.47
CA HIS A 588 17.83 9.25 12.77
C HIS A 588 19.34 9.19 12.66
N HIS A 589 19.99 9.65 13.69
CA HIS A 589 21.43 9.43 13.82
C HIS A 589 21.70 7.93 13.97
N PRO A 590 22.62 7.34 13.20
CA PRO A 590 22.83 5.88 13.21
C PRO A 590 23.33 5.32 14.54
N SER A 591 23.99 6.13 15.38
CA SER A 591 24.54 5.68 16.66
C SER A 591 23.83 6.27 17.90
N TYR A 592 23.02 7.33 17.72
CA TYR A 592 22.35 8.03 18.83
C TYR A 592 20.86 8.13 18.56
N TYR A 593 20.10 7.15 19.01
CA TYR A 593 18.68 7.07 18.68
C TYR A 593 17.85 8.27 19.17
N GLY A 594 18.27 8.97 20.21
CA GLY A 594 17.62 10.21 20.67
C GLY A 594 17.89 11.40 19.77
N THR A 595 18.82 11.27 18.82
CA THR A 595 19.17 12.32 17.88
C THR A 595 18.45 12.11 16.57
N LEU A 596 17.61 13.07 16.22
CA LEU A 596 16.84 13.09 14.99
C LEU A 596 17.21 14.31 14.17
N TYR A 597 17.07 14.20 12.86
CA TYR A 597 17.22 15.31 11.94
C TYR A 597 15.99 15.40 11.05
N LEU A 598 15.62 16.63 10.68
CA LEU A 598 14.44 16.90 9.90
C LEU A 598 14.70 18.04 8.92
N GLY A 599 14.27 17.87 7.67
CA GLY A 599 14.14 18.96 6.71
C GLY A 599 12.72 19.51 6.80
N GLU A 600 12.54 20.71 7.36
CA GLU A 600 11.25 21.39 7.46
C GLU A 600 11.31 22.78 6.86
N GLY A 601 10.45 23.03 5.88
CA GLY A 601 10.50 24.27 5.10
C GLY A 601 11.85 24.44 4.43
N THR A 602 12.53 25.53 4.70
CA THR A 602 13.92 25.78 4.27
C THR A 602 14.95 25.32 5.29
N GLY A 603 14.52 24.84 6.44
CA GLY A 603 15.39 24.52 7.58
C GLY A 603 15.90 23.09 7.59
N PHE A 604 17.14 22.93 8.04
CA PHE A 604 17.70 21.66 8.48
C PHE A 604 17.77 21.68 10.02
N TRP A 605 16.97 20.83 10.63
CA TRP A 605 16.75 20.83 12.07
C TRP A 605 17.34 19.58 12.73
N LYS A 606 17.75 19.72 13.98
CA LYS A 606 18.24 18.64 14.83
C LYS A 606 17.47 18.61 16.14
N SER A 607 17.10 17.44 16.56
CA SER A 607 16.70 17.15 17.94
C SER A 607 17.72 16.22 18.58
N SER A 608 18.02 16.44 19.86
CA SER A 608 18.88 15.58 20.68
C SER A 608 18.11 14.86 21.79
N ASP A 609 16.80 15.04 21.84
CA ASP A 609 15.90 14.57 22.90
C ASP A 609 14.65 13.86 22.36
N MET A 610 14.80 13.12 21.26
CA MET A 610 13.73 12.37 20.64
C MET A 610 12.58 13.27 20.12
N GLY A 611 12.91 14.42 19.55
CA GLY A 611 11.93 15.36 18.96
C GLY A 611 11.15 16.19 19.97
N VAL A 612 11.58 16.30 21.24
CA VAL A 612 10.95 17.20 22.23
C VAL A 612 11.30 18.64 21.92
N THR A 613 12.59 18.90 21.65
CA THR A 613 13.09 20.20 21.23
C THR A 613 13.87 20.08 19.92
N TRP A 614 13.89 21.16 19.18
CA TRP A 614 14.53 21.21 17.87
C TRP A 614 15.38 22.48 17.72
N ASP A 615 16.62 22.29 17.26
CA ASP A 615 17.54 23.36 16.93
C ASP A 615 17.67 23.49 15.42
N LEU A 616 17.57 24.72 14.90
CA LEU A 616 17.85 25.01 13.50
C LEU A 616 19.36 25.02 13.29
N LEU A 617 19.89 24.07 12.51
CA LEU A 617 21.31 23.98 12.19
C LEU A 617 21.69 24.75 10.92
N TYR A 618 20.83 24.73 9.90
CA TYR A 618 21.09 25.40 8.63
C TYR A 618 19.79 25.85 7.98
N ASN A 619 19.84 26.96 7.24
CA ASN A 619 18.72 27.47 6.49
C ASN A 619 19.07 27.54 5.00
N PHE A 620 18.43 26.70 4.21
CA PHE A 620 18.61 26.66 2.75
C PHE A 620 17.88 27.82 2.07
N PRO A 621 18.30 28.19 0.83
CA PRO A 621 17.60 29.22 0.05
C PRO A 621 16.22 28.78 -0.42
N ALA A 622 15.90 27.48 -0.39
CA ALA A 622 14.62 26.91 -0.82
C ALA A 622 14.27 25.66 0.02
N LYS A 623 13.08 25.10 -0.22
CA LYS A 623 12.56 23.98 0.56
C LYS A 623 13.42 22.72 0.43
N VAL A 624 13.59 22.02 1.55
CA VAL A 624 14.16 20.67 1.62
C VAL A 624 13.08 19.68 1.20
N ARG A 625 13.34 18.86 0.18
CA ARG A 625 12.41 17.83 -0.29
C ARG A 625 12.75 16.44 0.22
N TYR A 626 14.03 16.17 0.44
CA TYR A 626 14.50 14.88 0.89
C TYR A 626 15.81 15.03 1.66
N LEU A 627 16.03 14.16 2.64
CA LEU A 627 17.21 14.17 3.49
C LEU A 627 17.68 12.74 3.74
N GLN A 628 18.99 12.54 3.72
CA GLN A 628 19.64 11.29 4.14
C GLN A 628 20.89 11.57 4.94
N ILE A 629 21.20 10.68 5.89
CA ILE A 629 22.43 10.66 6.67
C ILE A 629 23.25 9.43 6.27
N SER A 630 24.57 9.58 6.24
CA SER A 630 25.46 8.44 6.06
C SER A 630 25.62 7.66 7.37
N TYR A 631 25.50 6.34 7.30
CA TYR A 631 25.74 5.46 8.46
C TYR A 631 27.22 5.23 8.70
N SER A 632 28.05 5.24 7.65
CA SER A 632 29.51 5.11 7.79
C SER A 632 30.17 6.36 8.36
N ASN A 633 29.56 7.53 8.13
CA ASN A 633 30.06 8.81 8.65
C ASN A 633 28.88 9.76 8.94
N PRO A 634 28.38 9.82 10.17
CA PRO A 634 27.22 10.64 10.53
C PRO A 634 27.40 12.15 10.41
N LEU A 635 28.58 12.62 10.06
CA LEU A 635 28.81 14.02 9.69
C LEU A 635 28.44 14.32 8.23
N VAL A 636 28.22 13.26 7.42
CA VAL A 636 27.87 13.40 6.01
C VAL A 636 26.37 13.29 5.84
N PHE A 637 25.79 14.32 5.23
CA PHE A 637 24.39 14.40 4.85
C PHE A 637 24.25 14.69 3.37
N TYR A 638 23.16 14.22 2.82
CA TYR A 638 22.68 14.54 1.48
C TYR A 638 21.26 15.08 1.55
N ALA A 639 20.99 16.14 0.81
CA ALA A 639 19.67 16.76 0.74
C ALA A 639 19.28 17.08 -0.69
N ASP A 640 18.01 16.91 -1.02
CA ASP A 640 17.39 17.42 -2.23
C ASP A 640 16.70 18.75 -1.93
N ILE A 641 17.17 19.82 -2.56
CA ILE A 641 16.69 21.18 -2.33
C ILE A 641 15.98 21.69 -3.59
N VAL A 642 14.80 22.27 -3.41
CA VAL A 642 14.02 22.83 -4.52
C VAL A 642 14.85 23.82 -5.31
N GLY A 643 14.96 23.61 -6.63
CA GLY A 643 15.73 24.45 -7.53
C GLY A 643 17.25 24.30 -7.47
N ALA A 644 17.80 23.73 -6.40
CA ALA A 644 19.23 23.45 -6.27
C ALA A 644 19.59 21.99 -6.53
N GLY A 645 18.63 21.06 -6.35
CA GLY A 645 18.87 19.64 -6.48
C GLY A 645 19.70 19.08 -5.35
N LEU A 646 20.62 18.15 -5.65
CA LEU A 646 21.44 17.47 -4.67
C LEU A 646 22.45 18.39 -4.00
N CYS A 647 22.43 18.45 -2.70
CA CYS A 647 23.41 19.11 -1.85
C CYS A 647 24.05 18.09 -0.89
N LYS A 648 25.34 18.28 -0.56
CA LYS A 648 26.10 17.45 0.39
C LYS A 648 26.67 18.30 1.49
N SER A 649 26.56 17.83 2.72
CA SER A 649 27.33 18.31 3.89
C SER A 649 28.35 17.26 4.31
N THR A 650 29.47 17.68 4.86
CA THR A 650 30.53 16.82 5.45
C THR A 650 30.90 17.24 6.87
N ASP A 651 30.15 18.14 7.46
CA ASP A 651 30.42 18.77 8.75
C ASP A 651 29.20 18.75 9.70
N GLY A 652 28.37 17.73 9.56
CA GLY A 652 27.18 17.56 10.39
C GLY A 652 26.03 18.50 10.05
N GLY A 653 26.04 19.06 8.82
CA GLY A 653 24.99 19.96 8.34
C GLY A 653 25.25 21.44 8.62
N ALA A 654 26.44 21.80 9.12
CA ALA A 654 26.80 23.19 9.36
C ALA A 654 27.03 23.97 8.07
N SER A 655 27.52 23.30 7.03
CA SER A 655 27.64 23.85 5.67
C SER A 655 27.25 22.84 4.60
N TRP A 656 26.86 23.34 3.43
CA TRP A 656 26.36 22.52 2.34
C TRP A 656 26.94 22.96 0.99
N VAL A 657 27.26 21.97 0.17
CA VAL A 657 27.79 22.16 -1.18
C VAL A 657 26.83 21.54 -2.17
N GLN A 658 26.36 22.32 -3.14
CA GLN A 658 25.56 21.85 -4.25
C GLN A 658 26.37 20.95 -5.18
N LYS A 659 25.79 19.84 -5.64
CA LYS A 659 26.41 18.90 -6.55
C LYS A 659 25.94 19.20 -8.01
N PRO A 660 26.81 19.74 -8.88
CA PRO A 660 26.38 20.23 -10.19
C PRO A 660 25.84 19.16 -11.13
N SER A 661 26.30 17.92 -11.01
CA SER A 661 25.96 16.82 -11.93
C SER A 661 24.48 16.42 -11.93
N LEU A 662 23.73 16.73 -10.87
CA LEU A 662 22.31 16.44 -10.76
C LEU A 662 21.42 17.70 -10.80
N THR A 663 21.97 18.85 -11.17
CA THR A 663 21.24 20.12 -11.27
C THR A 663 20.80 20.45 -12.70
N SER A 664 21.35 19.78 -13.71
CA SER A 664 21.07 20.07 -15.12
C SER A 664 19.78 19.37 -15.60
N PRO A 665 19.03 19.95 -16.55
CA PRO A 665 17.93 19.29 -17.21
C PRO A 665 18.31 17.91 -17.77
N PRO A 666 17.46 16.89 -17.68
CA PRO A 666 16.05 16.93 -17.32
C PRO A 666 15.76 16.87 -15.80
N TYR A 667 16.79 17.01 -14.96
CA TYR A 667 16.71 16.77 -13.52
C TYR A 667 16.26 17.98 -12.71
N GLY A 668 15.60 18.92 -13.36
CA GLY A 668 14.65 19.76 -12.68
C GLY A 668 15.20 20.76 -11.73
N THR A 669 15.98 21.62 -12.24
CA THR A 669 16.40 22.83 -11.52
C THR A 669 15.23 23.70 -11.06
N ALA A 670 14.08 23.63 -11.71
CA ALA A 670 12.94 24.51 -11.43
C ALA A 670 11.62 23.76 -11.32
N ASN A 671 11.59 22.46 -11.51
CA ASN A 671 10.33 21.75 -11.58
C ASN A 671 10.01 21.14 -10.21
N TRP A 672 8.98 21.64 -9.60
CA TRP A 672 8.37 21.11 -8.38
C TRP A 672 8.04 19.60 -8.48
N LYS A 673 7.91 19.07 -9.71
CA LYS A 673 7.63 17.65 -9.96
C LYS A 673 8.87 16.76 -9.85
N GLY A 674 10.06 17.31 -9.94
CA GLY A 674 11.29 16.52 -9.83
C GLY A 674 11.71 16.37 -8.37
N LYS A 675 11.56 15.19 -7.79
CA LYS A 675 12.04 14.84 -6.46
C LYS A 675 13.11 13.76 -6.55
N LEU A 676 14.24 13.96 -5.88
CA LEU A 676 15.28 12.97 -5.74
C LEU A 676 15.05 12.13 -4.49
N PHE A 677 14.87 10.84 -4.67
CA PHE A 677 14.98 9.88 -3.60
C PHE A 677 16.42 9.38 -3.52
N LEU A 678 16.99 9.43 -2.35
CA LEU A 678 18.39 9.13 -2.11
C LEU A 678 18.53 7.97 -1.14
N THR A 679 19.54 7.14 -1.36
CA THR A 679 20.04 6.23 -0.34
C THR A 679 21.55 6.26 -0.37
N VAL A 680 22.16 6.25 0.81
CA VAL A 680 23.61 6.24 0.98
C VAL A 680 24.02 4.82 1.37
N SER A 681 25.11 4.33 0.81
CA SER A 681 25.65 3.04 1.23
C SER A 681 25.94 3.03 2.73
N PRO A 682 25.52 2.00 3.47
CA PRO A 682 25.83 1.92 4.91
C PRO A 682 27.32 1.87 5.22
N SER A 683 28.13 1.43 4.26
CA SER A 683 29.57 1.22 4.44
C SER A 683 30.47 2.31 3.82
N ASP A 684 29.91 3.21 3.00
CA ASP A 684 30.68 4.26 2.33
C ASP A 684 29.83 5.49 2.05
N GLU A 685 30.17 6.60 2.71
CA GLU A 685 29.46 7.86 2.61
C GLU A 685 29.51 8.50 1.20
N ASN A 686 30.37 8.03 0.32
CA ASN A 686 30.49 8.54 -1.05
C ASN A 686 29.70 7.71 -2.07
N VAL A 687 29.28 6.51 -1.70
CA VAL A 687 28.45 5.67 -2.56
C VAL A 687 26.99 5.98 -2.30
N ILE A 688 26.37 6.64 -3.26
CA ILE A 688 24.96 7.00 -3.20
C ILE A 688 24.21 6.50 -4.43
N TYR A 689 22.95 6.18 -4.23
CA TYR A 689 22.00 5.93 -5.31
C TYR A 689 20.93 6.99 -5.24
N ALA A 690 20.57 7.52 -6.39
CA ALA A 690 19.54 8.52 -6.53
C ALA A 690 18.51 8.07 -7.57
N CYS A 691 17.25 8.20 -7.25
CA CYS A 691 16.13 7.98 -8.16
C CYS A 691 15.37 9.29 -8.33
N LEU A 692 15.11 9.68 -9.59
CA LEU A 692 14.35 10.88 -9.88
C LEU A 692 12.89 10.50 -10.16
N GLN A 693 11.98 11.14 -9.43
CA GLN A 693 10.55 11.09 -9.69
C GLN A 693 10.11 12.36 -10.41
N ASN A 694 9.56 12.23 -11.62
CA ASN A 694 9.10 13.35 -12.44
C ASN A 694 7.61 13.70 -12.26
N GLY A 695 6.95 13.11 -11.32
CA GLY A 695 5.54 13.32 -11.02
C GLY A 695 4.85 12.02 -10.64
N THR A 696 3.69 12.13 -10.05
CA THR A 696 2.97 10.99 -9.49
C THR A 696 2.38 10.09 -10.57
N TRP A 697 1.83 10.69 -11.60
CA TRP A 697 1.11 10.01 -12.69
C TRP A 697 1.81 10.15 -14.04
N SER A 698 3.11 10.45 -14.02
CA SER A 698 3.89 10.60 -15.25
C SER A 698 4.24 9.22 -15.81
N ALA A 699 4.05 9.06 -17.11
CA ALA A 699 4.57 7.92 -17.86
C ALA A 699 6.10 8.00 -18.06
N ASP A 700 6.75 9.02 -17.52
CA ASP A 700 8.19 9.19 -17.62
C ASP A 700 8.91 8.09 -16.85
N ILE A 701 9.80 7.41 -17.52
CA ILE A 701 10.61 6.36 -16.95
C ILE A 701 11.55 6.97 -15.92
N GLY A 702 11.40 6.59 -14.67
CA GLY A 702 12.31 6.95 -13.59
C GLY A 702 13.73 6.49 -13.91
N LYS A 703 14.72 7.34 -13.60
CA LYS A 703 16.13 7.00 -13.76
C LYS A 703 16.77 6.79 -12.40
N VAL A 704 17.60 5.76 -12.32
CA VAL A 704 18.42 5.48 -11.14
C VAL A 704 19.87 5.82 -11.48
N PHE A 705 20.48 6.61 -10.63
CA PHE A 705 21.87 7.05 -10.74
C PHE A 705 22.68 6.46 -9.60
N ARG A 706 23.94 6.22 -9.84
CA ARG A 706 24.92 5.85 -8.82
C ARG A 706 26.08 6.83 -8.87
N SER A 707 26.46 7.37 -7.73
CA SER A 707 27.75 8.03 -7.51
C SER A 707 28.66 7.12 -6.67
N SER A 708 29.97 7.22 -6.90
CA SER A 708 31.01 6.57 -6.09
C SER A 708 31.99 7.57 -5.47
N ASP A 709 31.74 8.86 -5.63
CA ASP A 709 32.54 9.96 -5.14
C ASP A 709 31.74 11.04 -4.38
N GLY A 710 30.46 10.73 -4.11
CA GLY A 710 29.53 11.61 -3.39
C GLY A 710 29.23 12.89 -4.12
#